data_6ffa075dbcee8b0195b2bf3ceaf3322c
#
_entry.id   6ffa075dbcee8b0195b2bf3ceaf3322c
#
_cell.length_a   1.000
_cell.length_b   1.000
_cell.length_c   1.000
_cell.angle_alpha   90.00
_cell.angle_beta   90.00
_cell.angle_gamma   90.00
#
_symmetry.space_group_name_H-M   'P 1'
#
loop_
_entity.id
_entity.type
_entity.pdbx_description
1 polymer ?
#
loop_
_entity_poly.entity_id
_entity_poly.type
_entity_poly.pdbx_seq_one_letter_code
_entity_poly.pdbx_strand_id
1 'polypeptide(L)'
;MPRKSLRLVQLPVPPPAAFAATGNVPLAAGCLGVAAQVHGFSDRVGVEVVAPSLTDSLGDTALAERIAADEPDVLGLSLYLWNVERSLHLAREVKKRSPHTQVWVGGPEVSADNTWLQQQTGYDLAVSGEGEETLVELLEHSLAGRELAGLSGVSVRTPTGLTPFGPKRAAKFPLSQYPSPYLAGLVPVEPQRSVYAEGARGCRSKCTFCFYPKAESGLRLLDPSQVEALVCGLREHGAKELSFLDPTFNHRPDFEAVLEALIRANPKREMSFFAEVRPEGLSAKHAGMLAKAGFTKLEIGLQSVSAKTLKRVKRGGNPAMVAAAAKLMRSEGLDLLLDLIVGLPGDTADDVARGVDYLEKHQLGAFAQVFALFVLPGTAMRDTAIDDGLVFEPEPPYRIIRTATMDEQAIADALAAAEERLGRRLDERPRPHLVERGTARDVFHLDLDTAGNDQRNDAARPGGQHVALWLEADDLFSKRQAVLDAIGARQNVDPYATLDVVLAPGQPFPLDLLDAVAAKLDSGTQSYATRALKHRSGDSVHRITVVLKATTQVPHDWTTAVMEQVQVFRDQPLTRALADASELGDTLPSARIVGPVDATRIHQLEADADPECVIFADRELETRWQRTVLGYGDAGN
;
A
#
# COMPACT_ATOMS: atom_id res chain seq x y z
N MET A 1 31.20 14.39 22.69
CA MET A 1 31.04 13.08 22.04
C MET A 1 30.64 13.36 20.60
N PRO A 2 31.00 12.51 19.62
CA PRO A 2 30.50 12.68 18.26
C PRO A 2 28.97 12.61 18.28
N ARG A 3 28.34 13.37 17.38
CA ARG A 3 26.89 13.38 17.20
C ARG A 3 26.43 12.01 16.68
N LYS A 4 25.50 11.34 17.37
CA LYS A 4 24.94 10.07 16.90
C LYS A 4 24.04 10.29 15.69
N SER A 5 23.94 9.29 14.84
CA SER A 5 23.07 9.31 13.66
C SER A 5 21.90 8.34 13.82
N LEU A 6 20.67 8.83 13.57
CA LEU A 6 19.44 8.07 13.57
C LEU A 6 18.76 8.20 12.20
N ARG A 7 18.61 7.09 11.49
CA ARG A 7 17.83 7.00 10.24
C ARG A 7 16.49 6.38 10.54
N LEU A 8 15.41 7.11 10.24
CA LEU A 8 14.03 6.65 10.39
C LEU A 8 13.46 6.28 9.04
N VAL A 9 12.91 5.08 8.92
CA VAL A 9 12.37 4.53 7.67
C VAL A 9 10.97 3.98 7.89
N GLN A 10 10.07 4.34 6.99
CA GLN A 10 8.77 3.69 6.84
C GLN A 10 8.65 3.28 5.37
N LEU A 11 8.69 1.98 5.09
CA LEU A 11 8.59 1.48 3.73
C LEU A 11 7.15 1.59 3.22
N PRO A 12 6.98 1.85 1.91
CA PRO A 12 5.68 1.96 1.27
C PRO A 12 4.90 0.64 1.26
N VAL A 13 3.61 0.73 0.92
CA VAL A 13 2.86 -0.40 0.40
C VAL A 13 3.57 -0.86 -0.88
N PRO A 14 3.84 -2.16 -1.06
CA PRO A 14 4.53 -2.62 -2.25
C PRO A 14 3.77 -2.21 -3.52
N PRO A 15 4.47 -1.67 -4.54
CA PRO A 15 3.85 -1.53 -5.83
C PRO A 15 3.54 -2.94 -6.37
N PRO A 16 2.53 -3.06 -7.09
CA PRO A 16 1.71 -2.04 -7.64
C PRO A 16 0.35 -2.02 -6.94
N ALA A 17 0.21 -1.35 -5.87
CA ALA A 17 -1.11 -1.12 -5.28
C ALA A 17 -1.72 0.15 -5.87
N ALA A 18 -3.01 0.12 -6.20
CA ALA A 18 -3.75 1.29 -6.69
C ALA A 18 -3.65 2.49 -5.73
N PHE A 19 -3.38 2.23 -4.46
CA PHE A 19 -3.19 3.23 -3.41
C PHE A 19 -1.71 3.60 -3.13
N ALA A 20 -0.75 2.98 -3.81
CA ALA A 20 0.67 3.16 -3.51
C ALA A 20 1.14 4.61 -3.68
N ALA A 21 0.58 5.33 -4.64
CA ALA A 21 0.98 6.72 -4.90
C ALA A 21 0.54 7.70 -3.79
N THR A 22 -0.53 7.39 -3.06
CA THR A 22 -1.12 8.29 -2.07
C THR A 22 -0.86 7.85 -0.63
N GLY A 23 -0.59 6.57 -0.38
CA GLY A 23 -0.63 5.95 0.94
C GLY A 23 0.70 5.79 1.69
N ASN A 24 1.82 6.23 1.15
CA ASN A 24 3.14 5.84 1.69
C ASN A 24 3.96 6.99 2.24
N VAL A 25 3.29 7.94 2.84
CA VAL A 25 3.98 9.06 3.49
C VAL A 25 4.54 8.59 4.83
N PRO A 26 5.83 8.83 5.14
CA PRO A 26 6.45 8.36 6.37
C PRO A 26 6.04 9.21 7.58
N LEU A 27 4.72 9.34 7.85
CA LEU A 27 4.21 10.18 8.93
C LEU A 27 4.73 9.74 10.30
N ALA A 28 4.67 8.44 10.59
CA ALA A 28 5.13 7.93 11.89
C ALA A 28 6.62 8.19 12.10
N ALA A 29 7.47 7.93 11.10
CA ALA A 29 8.89 8.24 11.15
C ALA A 29 9.13 9.75 11.32
N GLY A 30 8.35 10.57 10.64
CA GLY A 30 8.38 12.03 10.79
C GLY A 30 8.01 12.49 12.20
N CYS A 31 6.93 11.97 12.78
CA CYS A 31 6.51 12.29 14.17
C CYS A 31 7.59 11.94 15.20
N LEU A 32 8.26 10.80 15.02
CA LEU A 32 9.40 10.40 15.86
C LEU A 32 10.56 11.41 15.75
N GLY A 33 10.88 11.85 14.54
CA GLY A 33 11.91 12.86 14.30
C GLY A 33 11.56 14.20 14.95
N VAL A 34 10.30 14.62 14.84
CA VAL A 34 9.80 15.84 15.52
C VAL A 34 9.93 15.72 17.05
N ALA A 35 9.57 14.57 17.62
CA ALA A 35 9.71 14.36 19.07
C ALA A 35 11.17 14.53 19.51
N ALA A 36 12.13 13.99 18.77
CA ALA A 36 13.55 14.19 19.05
C ALA A 36 13.97 15.67 18.95
N GLN A 37 13.49 16.42 17.97
CA GLN A 37 13.77 17.86 17.82
C GLN A 37 13.20 18.67 18.99
N VAL A 38 11.92 18.48 19.32
CA VAL A 38 11.23 19.21 20.41
C VAL A 38 11.89 18.98 21.76
N HIS A 39 12.43 17.79 22.00
CA HIS A 39 13.16 17.47 23.24
C HIS A 39 14.65 17.82 23.19
N GLY A 40 15.10 18.62 22.23
CA GLY A 40 16.43 19.20 22.18
C GLY A 40 17.57 18.22 21.87
N PHE A 41 17.29 17.14 21.11
CA PHE A 41 18.33 16.20 20.69
C PHE A 41 19.14 16.66 19.48
N SER A 42 18.74 17.72 18.78
CA SER A 42 19.31 18.13 17.48
C SER A 42 20.83 18.31 17.49
N ASP A 43 21.41 18.74 18.58
CA ASP A 43 22.87 18.92 18.70
C ASP A 43 23.61 17.59 18.98
N ARG A 44 22.94 16.60 19.53
CA ARG A 44 23.52 15.33 19.98
C ARG A 44 23.20 14.16 19.04
N VAL A 45 22.06 14.24 18.34
CA VAL A 45 21.56 13.19 17.43
C VAL A 45 21.17 13.83 16.10
N GLY A 46 21.78 13.36 15.01
CA GLY A 46 21.36 13.68 13.65
C GLY A 46 20.20 12.78 13.23
N VAL A 47 18.97 13.29 13.36
CA VAL A 47 17.79 12.55 12.94
C VAL A 47 17.46 12.86 11.48
N GLU A 48 17.31 11.82 10.68
CA GLU A 48 16.88 11.93 9.28
C GLU A 48 15.77 10.92 9.00
N VAL A 49 14.70 11.38 8.38
CA VAL A 49 13.67 10.53 7.81
C VAL A 49 14.06 10.23 6.37
N VAL A 50 14.22 8.96 6.04
CA VAL A 50 14.58 8.56 4.66
C VAL A 50 13.45 8.99 3.72
N ALA A 51 13.83 9.75 2.69
CA ALA A 51 12.86 10.40 1.80
C ALA A 51 11.97 9.38 1.08
N PRO A 52 10.67 9.67 0.93
CA PRO A 52 9.72 8.83 0.19
C PRO A 52 10.21 8.47 -1.21
N SER A 53 10.83 9.42 -1.91
CA SER A 53 11.39 9.20 -3.25
C SER A 53 12.45 8.08 -3.31
N LEU A 54 13.16 7.82 -2.22
CA LEU A 54 14.11 6.71 -2.11
C LEU A 54 13.39 5.40 -1.74
N THR A 55 12.52 5.42 -0.73
CA THR A 55 11.83 4.23 -0.25
C THR A 55 10.85 3.67 -1.28
N ASP A 56 10.30 4.50 -2.16
CA ASP A 56 9.34 4.11 -3.19
C ASP A 56 10.02 3.65 -4.49
N SER A 57 11.23 4.14 -4.77
CA SER A 57 11.90 3.86 -6.04
C SER A 57 12.97 2.77 -5.96
N LEU A 58 13.70 2.69 -4.81
CA LEU A 58 14.82 1.76 -4.70
C LEU A 58 14.36 0.36 -4.32
N GLY A 59 14.91 -0.65 -5.02
CA GLY A 59 14.81 -2.05 -4.63
C GLY A 59 15.54 -2.34 -3.32
N ASP A 60 15.46 -3.58 -2.86
CA ASP A 60 15.92 -3.94 -1.52
C ASP A 60 17.41 -3.73 -1.33
N THR A 61 18.21 -4.20 -2.31
CA THR A 61 19.67 -4.07 -2.27
C THR A 61 20.13 -2.63 -2.39
N ALA A 62 19.58 -1.87 -3.34
CA ALA A 62 19.97 -0.47 -3.54
C ALA A 62 19.63 0.40 -2.32
N LEU A 63 18.49 0.16 -1.67
CA LEU A 63 18.08 0.87 -0.47
C LEU A 63 18.98 0.50 0.73
N ALA A 64 19.31 -0.77 0.89
CA ALA A 64 20.22 -1.23 1.94
C ALA A 64 21.61 -0.63 1.78
N GLU A 65 22.15 -0.60 0.56
CA GLU A 65 23.43 0.04 0.25
C GLU A 65 23.42 1.53 0.56
N ARG A 66 22.34 2.22 0.16
CA ARG A 66 22.21 3.67 0.40
C ARG A 66 22.16 4.01 1.89
N ILE A 67 21.43 3.22 2.71
CA ILE A 67 21.34 3.43 4.15
C ILE A 67 22.66 3.06 4.83
N ALA A 68 23.25 1.93 4.48
CA ALA A 68 24.49 1.46 5.10
C ALA A 68 25.70 2.35 4.78
N ALA A 69 25.72 3.03 3.62
CA ALA A 69 26.77 3.96 3.25
C ALA A 69 26.91 5.16 4.21
N ASP A 70 25.84 5.50 4.93
CA ASP A 70 25.84 6.56 5.92
C ASP A 70 26.30 6.06 7.32
N GLU A 71 26.56 4.76 7.45
CA GLU A 71 26.99 4.09 8.71
C GLU A 71 26.19 4.56 9.94
N PRO A 72 24.84 4.48 9.94
CA PRO A 72 24.05 5.05 11.02
C PRO A 72 24.27 4.30 12.34
N ASP A 73 24.32 5.03 13.47
CA ASP A 73 24.32 4.40 14.80
C ASP A 73 23.03 3.63 15.05
N VAL A 74 21.89 4.20 14.60
CA VAL A 74 20.57 3.58 14.75
C VAL A 74 19.78 3.68 13.46
N LEU A 75 19.19 2.56 13.06
CA LEU A 75 18.15 2.44 12.03
C LEU A 75 16.82 2.17 12.73
N GLY A 76 15.87 3.11 12.66
CA GLY A 76 14.51 2.95 13.18
C GLY A 76 13.54 2.59 12.06
N LEU A 77 12.79 1.50 12.21
CA LEU A 77 11.84 1.00 11.21
C LEU A 77 10.42 1.03 11.75
N SER A 78 9.51 1.66 11.01
CA SER A 78 8.07 1.61 11.29
C SER A 78 7.43 0.42 10.57
N LEU A 79 7.01 -0.59 11.36
CA LEU A 79 6.49 -1.85 10.88
C LEU A 79 4.97 -1.83 10.79
N TYR A 80 4.46 -2.00 9.57
CA TYR A 80 3.06 -2.19 9.24
C TYR A 80 2.86 -3.54 8.56
N LEU A 81 1.64 -4.03 8.53
CA LEU A 81 1.26 -5.28 7.89
C LEU A 81 1.88 -5.47 6.50
N TRP A 82 1.84 -4.43 5.67
CA TRP A 82 2.30 -4.46 4.28
C TRP A 82 3.81 -4.34 4.08
N ASN A 83 4.55 -3.91 5.09
CA ASN A 83 5.99 -3.64 4.95
C ASN A 83 6.88 -4.41 5.92
N VAL A 84 6.32 -5.12 6.89
CA VAL A 84 7.10 -5.75 7.96
C VAL A 84 8.14 -6.72 7.44
N GLU A 85 7.81 -7.56 6.47
CA GLU A 85 8.72 -8.55 5.91
C GLU A 85 9.89 -7.89 5.17
N ARG A 86 9.58 -6.92 4.30
CA ARG A 86 10.57 -6.14 3.57
C ARG A 86 11.44 -5.31 4.51
N SER A 87 10.86 -4.70 5.54
CA SER A 87 11.60 -3.93 6.56
C SER A 87 12.60 -4.80 7.32
N LEU A 88 12.21 -6.03 7.68
CA LEU A 88 13.10 -6.97 8.36
C LEU A 88 14.19 -7.50 7.41
N HIS A 89 13.89 -7.66 6.13
CA HIS A 89 14.91 -7.98 5.13
C HIS A 89 15.91 -6.83 5.00
N LEU A 90 15.44 -5.59 4.86
CA LEU A 90 16.27 -4.39 4.82
C LEU A 90 17.17 -4.28 6.07
N ALA A 91 16.62 -4.55 7.26
CA ALA A 91 17.37 -4.57 8.50
C ALA A 91 18.55 -5.54 8.45
N ARG A 92 18.31 -6.78 7.98
CA ARG A 92 19.36 -7.79 7.84
C ARG A 92 20.43 -7.39 6.82
N GLU A 93 20.02 -6.80 5.70
CA GLU A 93 20.93 -6.36 4.64
C GLU A 93 21.79 -5.15 5.08
N VAL A 94 21.21 -4.21 5.83
CA VAL A 94 21.97 -3.10 6.43
C VAL A 94 22.95 -3.62 7.47
N LYS A 95 22.56 -4.53 8.38
CA LYS A 95 23.47 -5.10 9.38
C LYS A 95 24.62 -5.89 8.77
N LYS A 96 24.45 -6.54 7.62
CA LYS A 96 25.55 -7.20 6.90
C LYS A 96 26.59 -6.20 6.40
N ARG A 97 26.18 -5.00 6.00
CA ARG A 97 27.04 -3.94 5.46
C ARG A 97 27.59 -3.00 6.52
N SER A 98 26.82 -2.77 7.58
CA SER A 98 27.13 -1.92 8.71
C SER A 98 26.80 -2.66 10.03
N PRO A 99 27.69 -3.56 10.50
CA PRO A 99 27.40 -4.45 11.64
C PRO A 99 27.20 -3.72 12.98
N HIS A 100 27.71 -2.50 13.13
CA HIS A 100 27.55 -1.69 14.33
C HIS A 100 26.19 -1.00 14.43
N THR A 101 25.46 -0.87 13.32
CA THR A 101 24.14 -0.25 13.29
C THR A 101 23.16 -1.02 14.17
N GLN A 102 22.60 -0.35 15.18
CA GLN A 102 21.49 -0.89 15.95
C GLN A 102 20.19 -0.72 15.16
N VAL A 103 19.36 -1.75 15.12
CA VAL A 103 18.05 -1.70 14.46
C VAL A 103 16.96 -1.70 15.52
N TRP A 104 16.18 -0.61 15.56
CA TRP A 104 15.04 -0.42 16.42
C TRP A 104 13.76 -0.51 15.60
N VAL A 105 12.78 -1.30 16.04
CA VAL A 105 11.50 -1.48 15.34
C VAL A 105 10.33 -1.02 16.19
N GLY A 106 9.33 -0.42 15.56
CA GLY A 106 8.09 0.02 16.19
C GLY A 106 6.94 -0.06 15.19
N GLY A 107 5.75 0.35 15.59
CA GLY A 107 4.56 0.36 14.74
C GLY A 107 3.57 -0.75 15.05
N PRO A 108 2.47 -0.84 14.28
CA PRO A 108 1.34 -1.74 14.55
C PRO A 108 1.71 -3.23 14.66
N GLU A 109 2.74 -3.67 13.94
CA GLU A 109 3.20 -5.06 13.99
C GLU A 109 3.89 -5.43 15.32
N VAL A 110 4.34 -4.43 16.08
CA VAL A 110 5.05 -4.68 17.34
C VAL A 110 4.05 -4.82 18.48
N SER A 111 3.66 -6.07 18.74
CA SER A 111 2.75 -6.44 19.82
C SER A 111 3.24 -7.70 20.54
N ALA A 112 2.90 -7.83 21.81
CA ALA A 112 3.29 -8.96 22.63
C ALA A 112 2.68 -10.30 22.17
N ASP A 113 1.56 -10.27 21.46
CA ASP A 113 0.89 -11.44 20.87
C ASP A 113 1.38 -11.77 19.44
N ASN A 114 2.26 -10.95 18.85
CA ASN A 114 2.83 -11.22 17.53
C ASN A 114 4.03 -12.18 17.65
N THR A 115 3.73 -13.46 17.81
CA THR A 115 4.75 -14.52 17.93
C THR A 115 5.60 -14.68 16.67
N TRP A 116 5.02 -14.39 15.48
CA TRP A 116 5.76 -14.41 14.22
C TRP A 116 6.89 -13.36 14.23
N LEU A 117 6.60 -12.11 14.60
CA LEU A 117 7.61 -11.06 14.67
C LEU A 117 8.70 -11.36 15.71
N GLN A 118 8.32 -11.91 16.85
CA GLN A 118 9.28 -12.24 17.92
C GLN A 118 10.33 -13.29 17.48
N GLN A 119 9.96 -14.19 16.57
CA GLN A 119 10.84 -15.21 15.99
C GLN A 119 11.77 -14.63 14.90
N GLN A 120 11.46 -13.45 14.34
CA GLN A 120 12.28 -12.85 13.31
C GLN A 120 13.60 -12.30 13.86
N THR A 121 14.60 -12.23 12.99
CA THR A 121 15.93 -11.68 13.30
C THR A 121 16.16 -10.37 12.54
N GLY A 122 17.27 -9.68 12.85
CA GLY A 122 17.69 -8.47 12.15
C GLY A 122 17.39 -7.19 12.90
N TYR A 123 16.69 -7.24 14.04
CA TYR A 123 16.47 -6.09 14.89
C TYR A 123 16.96 -6.34 16.32
N ASP A 124 17.35 -5.28 17.02
CA ASP A 124 17.95 -5.32 18.36
C ASP A 124 16.98 -4.91 19.46
N LEU A 125 15.95 -4.09 19.10
CA LEU A 125 14.99 -3.54 20.03
C LEU A 125 13.63 -3.38 19.35
N ALA A 126 12.56 -3.65 20.10
CA ALA A 126 11.18 -3.48 19.68
C ALA A 126 10.41 -2.56 20.62
N VAL A 127 9.62 -1.64 20.04
CA VAL A 127 8.80 -0.66 20.76
C VAL A 127 7.33 -0.91 20.48
N SER A 128 6.56 -1.22 21.51
CA SER A 128 5.11 -1.40 21.48
C SER A 128 4.39 -0.13 21.98
N GLY A 129 3.35 0.27 21.26
CA GLY A 129 2.57 1.49 21.57
C GLY A 129 3.08 2.73 20.85
N GLU A 130 2.70 3.92 21.35
CA GLU A 130 3.11 5.18 20.75
C GLU A 130 4.61 5.44 20.96
N GLY A 131 5.27 5.87 19.89
CA GLY A 131 6.72 5.89 19.82
C GLY A 131 7.38 7.19 20.26
N GLU A 132 6.67 8.32 20.27
CA GLU A 132 7.28 9.65 20.43
C GLU A 132 8.01 9.80 21.78
N GLU A 133 7.31 9.60 22.89
CA GLU A 133 7.93 9.66 24.22
C GLU A 133 8.90 8.50 24.49
N THR A 134 8.61 7.33 23.88
CA THR A 134 9.50 6.17 24.02
C THR A 134 10.83 6.41 23.30
N LEU A 135 10.83 7.01 22.11
CA LEU A 135 12.06 7.37 21.41
C LEU A 135 12.89 8.38 22.21
N VAL A 136 12.24 9.38 22.80
CA VAL A 136 12.92 10.37 23.67
C VAL A 136 13.66 9.67 24.81
N GLU A 137 12.98 8.78 25.53
CA GLU A 137 13.59 8.02 26.64
C GLU A 137 14.72 7.08 26.16
N LEU A 138 14.53 6.42 25.02
CA LEU A 138 15.56 5.57 24.39
C LEU A 138 16.80 6.37 24.02
N LEU A 139 16.64 7.57 23.45
CA LEU A 139 17.76 8.45 23.11
C LEU A 139 18.49 8.94 24.35
N GLU A 140 17.78 9.33 25.43
CA GLU A 140 18.38 9.72 26.71
C GLU A 140 19.23 8.59 27.32
N HIS A 141 18.68 7.37 27.34
CA HIS A 141 19.37 6.21 27.90
C HIS A 141 20.57 5.82 27.02
N SER A 142 20.39 5.76 25.68
CA SER A 142 21.44 5.41 24.75
C SER A 142 22.62 6.39 24.76
N LEU A 143 22.36 7.70 24.87
CA LEU A 143 23.40 8.72 24.96
C LEU A 143 24.15 8.67 26.31
N ALA A 144 23.47 8.26 27.37
CA ALA A 144 24.04 8.12 28.70
C ALA A 144 24.70 6.75 28.93
N GLY A 145 24.67 5.84 27.95
CA GLY A 145 25.18 4.46 28.12
C GLY A 145 24.40 3.65 29.15
N ARG A 146 23.12 3.99 29.41
CA ARG A 146 22.25 3.30 30.36
C ARG A 146 21.52 2.13 29.65
N GLU A 147 21.09 1.17 30.47
CA GLU A 147 20.32 0.02 29.98
C GLU A 147 19.00 0.45 29.36
N LEU A 148 18.60 -0.22 28.24
CA LEU A 148 17.36 0.02 27.52
C LEU A 148 16.27 -0.98 27.90
N ALA A 149 16.64 -2.15 28.46
CA ALA A 149 15.68 -3.14 28.93
C ALA A 149 14.86 -2.61 30.11
N GLY A 150 13.58 -2.99 30.15
CA GLY A 150 12.67 -2.56 31.22
C GLY A 150 12.04 -1.17 31.03
N LEU A 151 12.46 -0.40 30.03
CA LEU A 151 11.76 0.85 29.66
C LEU A 151 10.34 0.55 29.20
N SER A 152 9.42 1.50 29.44
CA SER A 152 8.00 1.32 29.12
C SER A 152 7.78 1.04 27.63
N GLY A 153 7.12 -0.07 27.32
CA GLY A 153 6.83 -0.49 25.97
C GLY A 153 8.03 -1.06 25.18
N VAL A 154 9.18 -1.24 25.82
CA VAL A 154 10.42 -1.67 25.15
C VAL A 154 10.73 -3.14 25.45
N SER A 155 11.14 -3.86 24.43
CA SER A 155 11.71 -5.21 24.48
C SER A 155 13.05 -5.21 23.76
N VAL A 156 14.08 -5.81 24.36
CA VAL A 156 15.45 -5.83 23.85
C VAL A 156 15.86 -7.25 23.50
N ARG A 157 16.55 -7.41 22.38
CA ARG A 157 17.07 -8.70 21.96
C ARG A 157 18.34 -9.06 22.74
N THR A 158 18.34 -10.27 23.26
CA THR A 158 19.47 -10.87 23.94
C THR A 158 19.89 -12.17 23.22
N PRO A 159 21.02 -12.78 23.55
CA PRO A 159 21.41 -14.07 22.99
C PRO A 159 20.37 -15.19 23.23
N THR A 160 19.54 -15.06 24.27
CA THR A 160 18.51 -16.05 24.62
C THR A 160 17.13 -15.70 24.07
N GLY A 161 16.97 -14.60 23.33
CA GLY A 161 15.70 -14.13 22.75
C GLY A 161 15.36 -12.68 23.17
N LEU A 162 14.12 -12.31 22.96
CA LEU A 162 13.61 -11.00 23.37
C LEU A 162 13.32 -10.98 24.89
N THR A 163 13.66 -9.87 25.56
CA THR A 163 13.17 -9.63 26.93
C THR A 163 11.65 -9.43 26.89
N PRO A 164 10.92 -9.66 27.98
CA PRO A 164 9.54 -9.20 28.08
C PRO A 164 9.46 -7.70 27.81
N PHE A 165 8.34 -7.25 27.22
CA PHE A 165 8.09 -5.81 27.10
C PHE A 165 8.00 -5.19 28.48
N GLY A 166 8.60 -4.02 28.64
CA GLY A 166 8.37 -3.19 29.80
C GLY A 166 6.90 -2.78 29.94
N PRO A 167 6.52 -2.13 31.06
CA PRO A 167 5.13 -1.72 31.31
C PRO A 167 4.54 -0.95 30.13
N LYS A 168 3.23 -1.14 29.83
CA LYS A 168 2.53 -0.39 28.79
C LYS A 168 2.66 1.11 29.07
N ARG A 169 3.15 1.88 28.11
CA ARG A 169 3.21 3.33 28.21
C ARG A 169 1.80 3.91 28.03
N ALA A 170 1.39 4.76 28.96
CA ALA A 170 0.19 5.55 28.80
C ALA A 170 0.52 6.80 27.99
N ALA A 171 -0.04 6.94 26.80
CA ALA A 171 0.10 8.15 26.00
C ALA A 171 -0.66 9.32 26.65
N LYS A 172 0.08 10.32 27.17
CA LYS A 172 -0.49 11.44 27.93
C LYS A 172 -0.25 12.81 27.30
N PHE A 173 0.62 12.90 26.31
CA PHE A 173 0.93 14.20 25.68
C PHE A 173 -0.25 14.70 24.83
N PRO A 174 -0.52 16.02 24.81
CA PRO A 174 -1.48 16.61 23.88
C PRO A 174 -0.95 16.50 22.45
N LEU A 175 -1.83 16.29 21.44
CA LEU A 175 -1.39 16.20 20.04
C LEU A 175 -0.62 17.44 19.57
N SER A 176 -0.96 18.61 20.09
CA SER A 176 -0.28 19.87 19.81
C SER A 176 1.15 19.99 20.35
N GLN A 177 1.61 19.03 21.17
CA GLN A 177 2.99 19.03 21.68
C GLN A 177 4.00 18.84 20.54
N TYR A 178 3.63 18.07 19.53
CA TYR A 178 4.49 17.76 18.41
C TYR A 178 3.89 18.38 17.13
N PRO A 179 4.57 19.37 16.51
CA PRO A 179 4.12 19.94 15.25
C PRO A 179 4.14 18.90 14.12
N SER A 180 3.45 19.21 13.02
CA SER A 180 3.46 18.37 11.83
C SER A 180 4.89 18.18 11.29
N PRO A 181 5.31 16.95 10.97
CA PRO A 181 6.65 16.68 10.43
C PRO A 181 6.92 17.34 9.09
N TYR A 182 5.87 17.66 8.32
CA TYR A 182 5.99 18.45 7.09
C TYR A 182 6.37 19.89 7.40
N LEU A 183 5.69 20.51 8.36
CA LEU A 183 5.96 21.89 8.78
C LEU A 183 7.27 22.02 9.55
N ALA A 184 7.71 20.94 10.20
CA ALA A 184 9.02 20.84 10.84
C ALA A 184 10.17 20.57 9.84
N GLY A 185 9.88 20.38 8.55
CA GLY A 185 10.87 20.16 7.50
C GLY A 185 11.53 18.77 7.52
N LEU A 186 10.95 17.79 8.22
CA LEU A 186 11.47 16.42 8.30
C LEU A 186 10.94 15.52 7.18
N VAL A 187 9.75 15.80 6.69
CA VAL A 187 9.12 15.10 5.56
C VAL A 187 8.79 16.14 4.50
N PRO A 188 9.20 15.95 3.25
CA PRO A 188 8.89 16.90 2.19
C PRO A 188 7.38 16.89 1.87
N VAL A 189 6.83 18.04 1.48
CA VAL A 189 5.53 18.13 0.83
C VAL A 189 5.75 18.02 -0.67
N GLU A 190 5.24 16.94 -1.25
CA GLU A 190 5.28 16.71 -2.70
C GLU A 190 3.87 16.93 -3.27
N PRO A 191 3.66 17.87 -4.22
CA PRO A 191 2.29 18.21 -4.70
C PRO A 191 1.52 17.04 -5.32
N GLN A 192 2.23 16.03 -5.83
CA GLN A 192 1.65 14.81 -6.42
C GLN A 192 1.33 13.72 -5.40
N ARG A 193 1.56 13.96 -4.10
CA ARG A 193 1.31 13.02 -3.02
C ARG A 193 0.35 13.58 -2.01
N SER A 194 -0.53 12.75 -1.51
CA SER A 194 -1.37 13.09 -0.35
C SER A 194 -0.49 13.26 0.89
N VAL A 195 -0.68 14.34 1.64
CA VAL A 195 -0.11 14.50 2.97
C VAL A 195 -1.06 13.90 4.01
N TYR A 196 -0.51 13.38 5.10
CA TYR A 196 -1.27 12.78 6.18
C TYR A 196 -1.25 13.66 7.41
N ALA A 197 -2.37 13.77 8.09
CA ALA A 197 -2.45 14.47 9.38
C ALA A 197 -3.40 13.77 10.35
N GLU A 198 -3.13 13.93 11.62
CA GLU A 198 -4.00 13.50 12.70
C GLU A 198 -4.61 14.74 13.39
N GLY A 199 -5.90 14.94 13.21
CA GLY A 199 -6.70 15.90 13.97
C GLY A 199 -7.19 15.32 15.30
N ALA A 200 -7.22 13.98 15.38
CA ALA A 200 -7.62 13.24 16.56
C ALA A 200 -6.83 11.94 16.72
N ARG A 201 -6.48 11.58 17.95
CA ARG A 201 -5.90 10.28 18.29
C ARG A 201 -6.74 9.56 19.35
N GLY A 202 -6.99 8.26 19.12
CA GLY A 202 -7.91 7.43 19.90
C GLY A 202 -9.28 7.30 19.25
N CYS A 203 -9.97 6.18 19.51
CA CYS A 203 -11.31 5.88 18.97
C CYS A 203 -12.28 5.51 20.10
N ARG A 204 -13.47 6.10 20.08
CA ARG A 204 -14.54 5.75 21.04
C ARG A 204 -15.19 4.40 20.75
N SER A 205 -15.07 3.91 19.51
CA SER A 205 -15.58 2.60 19.13
C SER A 205 -14.70 1.48 19.69
N LYS A 206 -15.30 0.31 19.92
CA LYS A 206 -14.62 -0.85 20.52
C LYS A 206 -14.60 -2.04 19.54
N CYS A 207 -14.57 -1.77 18.24
CA CYS A 207 -14.54 -2.83 17.22
C CYS A 207 -13.38 -3.79 17.50
N THR A 208 -13.69 -5.10 17.58
CA THR A 208 -12.70 -6.09 18.01
C THR A 208 -11.63 -6.35 16.95
N PHE A 209 -11.97 -6.20 15.68
CA PHE A 209 -11.06 -6.39 14.55
C PHE A 209 -10.10 -5.21 14.30
N CYS A 210 -10.38 -4.03 14.85
CA CYS A 210 -9.70 -2.81 14.51
C CYS A 210 -8.49 -2.57 15.42
N PHE A 211 -7.34 -2.29 14.81
CA PHE A 211 -6.09 -2.01 15.51
C PHE A 211 -6.04 -0.60 16.12
N TYR A 212 -6.80 0.35 15.61
CA TYR A 212 -6.74 1.73 16.08
C TYR A 212 -6.78 1.84 17.61
N PRO A 213 -5.91 2.68 18.24
CA PRO A 213 -5.87 2.84 19.69
C PRO A 213 -7.24 3.20 20.24
N LYS A 214 -7.69 2.47 21.25
CA LYS A 214 -8.96 2.76 21.91
C LYS A 214 -8.77 3.97 22.82
N ALA A 215 -9.75 4.85 22.84
CA ALA A 215 -9.75 6.04 23.71
C ALA A 215 -10.04 5.65 25.18
N GLU A 216 -9.20 4.83 25.77
CA GLU A 216 -9.33 4.40 27.18
C GLU A 216 -9.22 5.60 28.14
N SER A 217 -8.37 6.56 27.80
CA SER A 217 -8.15 7.82 28.53
C SER A 217 -8.82 9.05 27.89
N GLY A 218 -9.72 8.84 26.91
CA GLY A 218 -10.37 9.90 26.14
C GLY A 218 -9.73 10.14 24.77
N LEU A 219 -10.36 10.99 23.95
CA LEU A 219 -9.81 11.44 22.70
C LEU A 219 -8.77 12.54 22.96
N ARG A 220 -7.64 12.49 22.27
CA ARG A 220 -6.70 13.62 22.19
C ARG A 220 -6.95 14.31 20.86
N LEU A 221 -7.26 15.60 20.90
CA LEU A 221 -7.73 16.39 19.77
C LEU A 221 -6.81 17.58 19.54
N LEU A 222 -6.58 17.94 18.30
CA LEU A 222 -6.25 19.31 17.93
C LEU A 222 -7.53 20.13 18.02
N ASP A 223 -7.47 21.33 18.60
CA ASP A 223 -8.62 22.23 18.57
C ASP A 223 -8.83 22.83 17.17
N PRO A 224 -10.00 23.44 16.88
CA PRO A 224 -10.31 23.95 15.54
C PRO A 224 -9.28 24.96 15.04
N SER A 225 -8.69 25.79 15.89
CA SER A 225 -7.69 26.78 15.49
C SER A 225 -6.35 26.12 15.11
N GLN A 226 -5.99 25.03 15.80
CA GLN A 226 -4.80 24.23 15.50
C GLN A 226 -4.96 23.46 14.18
N VAL A 227 -6.16 22.92 13.90
CA VAL A 227 -6.48 22.29 12.61
C VAL A 227 -6.41 23.33 11.48
N GLU A 228 -6.95 24.53 11.68
CA GLU A 228 -6.87 25.63 10.72
C GLU A 228 -5.42 26.00 10.41
N ALA A 229 -4.61 26.20 11.44
CA ALA A 229 -3.20 26.55 11.29
C ALA A 229 -2.40 25.44 10.57
N LEU A 230 -2.67 24.16 10.89
CA LEU A 230 -2.06 23.01 10.21
C LEU A 230 -2.37 23.01 8.72
N VAL A 231 -3.64 23.15 8.35
CA VAL A 231 -4.07 23.10 6.92
C VAL A 231 -3.56 24.32 6.16
N CYS A 232 -3.58 25.51 6.76
CA CYS A 232 -2.97 26.70 6.15
C CYS A 232 -1.47 26.48 5.87
N GLY A 233 -0.73 25.97 6.87
CA GLY A 233 0.69 25.69 6.71
C GLY A 233 0.97 24.64 5.62
N LEU A 234 0.22 23.54 5.58
CA LEU A 234 0.36 22.52 4.53
C LEU A 234 0.09 23.07 3.13
N ARG A 235 -0.97 23.87 2.99
CA ARG A 235 -1.30 24.55 1.73
C ARG A 235 -0.19 25.51 1.27
N GLU A 236 0.36 26.31 2.19
CA GLU A 236 1.48 27.21 1.90
C GLU A 236 2.75 26.48 1.48
N HIS A 237 2.94 25.23 1.95
CA HIS A 237 4.02 24.33 1.48
C HIS A 237 3.68 23.58 0.19
N GLY A 238 2.53 23.84 -0.42
CA GLY A 238 2.16 23.30 -1.74
C GLY A 238 1.38 21.99 -1.71
N ALA A 239 0.90 21.54 -0.55
CA ALA A 239 0.04 20.35 -0.47
C ALA A 239 -1.24 20.55 -1.30
N LYS A 240 -1.63 19.53 -2.07
CA LYS A 240 -2.83 19.49 -2.88
C LYS A 240 -3.89 18.56 -2.33
N GLU A 241 -3.48 17.52 -1.64
CA GLU A 241 -4.35 16.54 -1.03
C GLU A 241 -3.95 16.28 0.42
N LEU A 242 -4.94 16.18 1.30
CA LEU A 242 -4.77 15.85 2.71
C LEU A 242 -5.72 14.74 3.12
N SER A 243 -5.15 13.64 3.62
CA SER A 243 -5.89 12.56 4.26
C SER A 243 -5.82 12.70 5.77
N PHE A 244 -6.97 12.88 6.41
CA PHE A 244 -7.08 12.83 7.87
C PHE A 244 -7.06 11.38 8.32
N LEU A 245 -6.10 11.02 9.18
CA LEU A 245 -5.96 9.68 9.76
C LEU A 245 -6.77 9.50 11.06
N ASP A 246 -7.69 10.39 11.31
CA ASP A 246 -8.60 10.31 12.46
C ASP A 246 -9.47 9.05 12.32
N PRO A 247 -9.49 8.12 13.30
CA PRO A 247 -10.20 6.84 13.16
C PRO A 247 -11.73 6.98 13.05
N THR A 248 -12.23 8.18 13.28
CA THR A 248 -13.62 8.60 13.04
C THR A 248 -13.67 10.12 13.09
N PHE A 249 -13.51 10.76 11.97
CA PHE A 249 -13.35 12.22 11.85
C PHE A 249 -14.54 13.00 12.41
N ASN A 250 -15.78 12.49 12.27
CA ASN A 250 -16.99 13.16 12.72
C ASN A 250 -17.39 12.85 14.19
N HIS A 251 -16.65 12.01 14.91
CA HIS A 251 -16.99 11.67 16.31
C HIS A 251 -16.28 12.53 17.35
N ARG A 252 -15.93 13.74 17.00
CA ARG A 252 -15.39 14.74 17.91
C ARG A 252 -16.48 15.73 18.35
N PRO A 253 -16.43 16.26 19.58
CA PRO A 253 -17.50 17.14 20.11
C PRO A 253 -17.60 18.49 19.39
N ASP A 254 -16.51 18.93 18.77
CA ASP A 254 -16.33 20.21 18.08
C ASP A 254 -16.33 20.06 16.55
N PHE A 255 -16.99 19.03 16.02
CA PHE A 255 -16.96 18.64 14.61
C PHE A 255 -17.35 19.81 13.67
N GLU A 256 -18.45 20.52 13.96
CA GLU A 256 -18.85 21.67 13.15
C GLU A 256 -17.81 22.81 13.18
N ALA A 257 -17.25 23.09 14.33
CA ALA A 257 -16.22 24.12 14.47
C ALA A 257 -14.94 23.76 13.67
N VAL A 258 -14.58 22.46 13.61
CA VAL A 258 -13.48 22.01 12.75
C VAL A 258 -13.84 22.17 11.27
N LEU A 259 -15.05 21.83 10.84
CA LEU A 259 -15.46 22.05 9.46
C LEU A 259 -15.44 23.54 9.09
N GLU A 260 -15.85 24.43 9.99
CA GLU A 260 -15.74 25.88 9.78
C GLU A 260 -14.28 26.33 9.66
N ALA A 261 -13.39 25.77 10.50
CA ALA A 261 -11.96 26.03 10.43
C ALA A 261 -11.35 25.57 9.09
N LEU A 262 -11.71 24.40 8.60
CA LEU A 262 -11.29 23.88 7.30
C LEU A 262 -11.81 24.73 6.13
N ILE A 263 -13.05 25.21 6.21
CA ILE A 263 -13.61 26.13 5.20
C ILE A 263 -12.79 27.45 5.16
N ARG A 264 -12.38 27.99 6.31
CA ARG A 264 -11.52 29.18 6.36
C ARG A 264 -10.11 28.91 5.87
N ALA A 265 -9.54 27.72 6.20
CA ALA A 265 -8.19 27.32 5.78
C ALA A 265 -8.09 27.05 4.26
N ASN A 266 -9.19 26.63 3.62
CA ASN A 266 -9.25 26.22 2.21
C ASN A 266 -10.35 26.96 1.41
N PRO A 267 -10.37 28.31 1.42
CA PRO A 267 -11.50 29.11 0.91
C PRO A 267 -11.72 28.97 -0.59
N LYS A 268 -10.67 28.63 -1.34
CA LYS A 268 -10.74 28.42 -2.80
C LYS A 268 -10.82 26.95 -3.19
N ARG A 269 -10.82 26.05 -2.20
CA ARG A 269 -10.80 24.59 -2.42
C ARG A 269 -9.59 24.14 -3.25
N GLU A 270 -8.42 24.72 -2.99
CA GLU A 270 -7.16 24.39 -3.65
C GLU A 270 -6.57 23.07 -3.18
N MET A 271 -7.03 22.56 -2.02
CA MET A 271 -6.73 21.25 -1.48
C MET A 271 -7.99 20.39 -1.48
N SER A 272 -7.82 19.11 -1.80
CA SER A 272 -8.82 18.07 -1.58
C SER A 272 -8.60 17.36 -0.24
N PHE A 273 -9.69 16.94 0.42
CA PHE A 273 -9.62 16.23 1.70
C PHE A 273 -10.27 14.86 1.61
N PHE A 274 -9.67 13.91 2.34
CA PHE A 274 -10.19 12.58 2.61
C PHE A 274 -10.29 12.35 4.12
N ALA A 275 -11.32 11.62 4.58
CA ALA A 275 -11.42 11.15 5.96
C ALA A 275 -12.31 9.91 6.09
N GLU A 276 -12.08 9.12 7.14
CA GLU A 276 -12.99 8.08 7.60
C GLU A 276 -14.08 8.68 8.48
N VAL A 277 -15.33 8.36 8.21
CA VAL A 277 -16.48 8.84 8.98
C VAL A 277 -17.43 7.69 9.39
N ARG A 278 -18.17 7.92 10.43
CA ARG A 278 -19.30 7.06 10.78
C ARG A 278 -20.62 7.69 10.34
N PRO A 279 -21.62 6.87 9.93
CA PRO A 279 -22.90 7.40 9.47
C PRO A 279 -23.69 8.09 10.57
N GLU A 280 -23.43 7.73 11.84
CA GLU A 280 -24.15 8.28 12.98
C GLU A 280 -23.85 9.76 13.17
N GLY A 281 -24.89 10.55 13.30
CA GLY A 281 -24.80 12.00 13.54
C GLY A 281 -24.55 12.85 12.29
N LEU A 282 -24.38 12.25 11.11
CA LEU A 282 -24.28 13.00 9.86
C LEU A 282 -25.66 13.54 9.42
N SER A 283 -25.68 14.79 8.94
CA SER A 283 -26.87 15.49 8.48
C SER A 283 -26.60 16.16 7.13
N ALA A 284 -27.65 16.65 6.45
CA ALA A 284 -27.50 17.45 5.23
C ALA A 284 -26.64 18.71 5.45
N LYS A 285 -26.72 19.34 6.63
CA LYS A 285 -25.83 20.45 7.01
C LYS A 285 -24.37 20.00 6.98
N HIS A 286 -24.05 18.86 7.59
CA HIS A 286 -22.69 18.33 7.64
C HIS A 286 -22.17 17.96 6.25
N ALA A 287 -23.01 17.35 5.37
CA ALA A 287 -22.65 17.05 4.00
C ALA A 287 -22.25 18.33 3.22
N GLY A 288 -23.07 19.37 3.30
CA GLY A 288 -22.77 20.66 2.67
C GLY A 288 -21.53 21.32 3.24
N MET A 289 -21.26 21.22 4.55
CA MET A 289 -20.05 21.77 5.15
C MET A 289 -18.80 20.98 4.74
N LEU A 290 -18.85 19.65 4.66
CA LEU A 290 -17.77 18.79 4.18
C LEU A 290 -17.40 19.16 2.72
N ALA A 291 -18.39 19.22 1.82
CA ALA A 291 -18.18 19.60 0.44
C ALA A 291 -17.58 21.03 0.32
N LYS A 292 -18.08 21.97 1.12
CA LYS A 292 -17.58 23.35 1.15
C LYS A 292 -16.16 23.46 1.69
N ALA A 293 -15.77 22.61 2.64
CA ALA A 293 -14.42 22.55 3.18
C ALA A 293 -13.40 22.04 2.15
N GLY A 294 -13.82 21.21 1.19
CA GLY A 294 -12.98 20.63 0.16
C GLY A 294 -12.82 19.12 0.27
N PHE A 295 -13.64 18.44 1.07
CA PHE A 295 -13.69 16.98 0.99
C PHE A 295 -14.16 16.55 -0.39
N THR A 296 -13.48 15.59 -0.97
CA THR A 296 -13.81 14.99 -2.26
C THR A 296 -14.25 13.55 -2.10
N LYS A 297 -13.72 12.85 -1.11
CA LYS A 297 -14.01 11.44 -0.84
C LYS A 297 -14.10 11.18 0.65
N LEU A 298 -15.00 10.30 1.06
CA LEU A 298 -15.18 9.85 2.44
C LEU A 298 -15.27 8.33 2.49
N GLU A 299 -14.69 7.72 3.53
CA GLU A 299 -14.81 6.29 3.79
C GLU A 299 -15.83 6.04 4.91
N ILE A 300 -16.75 5.10 4.67
CA ILE A 300 -17.80 4.71 5.61
C ILE A 300 -17.81 3.19 5.75
N GLY A 301 -17.34 2.67 6.86
CA GLY A 301 -17.35 1.25 7.11
C GLY A 301 -18.76 0.69 7.33
N LEU A 302 -19.31 -0.08 6.39
CA LEU A 302 -20.51 -0.90 6.55
C LEU A 302 -20.18 -2.18 7.33
N GLN A 303 -19.10 -2.83 6.95
CA GLN A 303 -18.49 -4.05 7.49
C GLN A 303 -19.33 -5.32 7.30
N SER A 304 -20.60 -5.32 7.70
CA SER A 304 -21.60 -6.36 7.52
C SER A 304 -23.02 -5.76 7.61
N VAL A 305 -24.01 -6.43 7.04
CA VAL A 305 -25.43 -6.10 7.21
C VAL A 305 -26.10 -6.92 8.32
N SER A 306 -25.40 -7.90 8.89
CA SER A 306 -25.86 -8.76 9.96
C SER A 306 -25.77 -8.04 11.31
N ALA A 307 -26.91 -7.65 11.89
CA ALA A 307 -26.93 -7.01 13.21
C ALA A 307 -26.30 -7.90 14.31
N LYS A 308 -26.42 -9.23 14.18
CA LYS A 308 -25.82 -10.20 15.10
C LYS A 308 -24.29 -10.13 15.02
N THR A 309 -23.73 -10.11 13.83
CA THR A 309 -22.29 -10.00 13.58
C THR A 309 -21.75 -8.66 14.04
N LEU A 310 -22.36 -7.55 13.66
CA LEU A 310 -21.96 -6.21 14.10
C LEU A 310 -21.94 -6.10 15.63
N LYS A 311 -22.94 -6.68 16.32
CA LYS A 311 -22.95 -6.74 17.79
C LYS A 311 -21.80 -7.59 18.34
N ARG A 312 -21.51 -8.75 17.73
CA ARG A 312 -20.43 -9.66 18.15
C ARG A 312 -19.07 -8.99 18.06
N VAL A 313 -18.79 -8.30 16.96
CA VAL A 313 -17.53 -7.58 16.75
C VAL A 313 -17.51 -6.19 17.39
N LYS A 314 -18.49 -5.85 18.22
CA LYS A 314 -18.63 -4.56 18.92
C LYS A 314 -18.56 -3.35 17.98
N ARG A 315 -19.00 -3.51 16.72
CA ARG A 315 -18.94 -2.43 15.73
C ARG A 315 -20.00 -1.37 16.01
N GLY A 316 -21.17 -1.76 16.48
CA GLY A 316 -22.32 -0.86 16.60
C GLY A 316 -22.76 -0.32 15.23
N GLY A 317 -23.87 0.43 15.21
CA GLY A 317 -24.38 1.03 13.99
C GLY A 317 -25.52 0.24 13.35
N ASN A 318 -26.13 0.88 12.33
CA ASN A 318 -27.26 0.32 11.59
C ASN A 318 -26.99 0.51 10.09
N PRO A 319 -27.04 -0.54 9.26
CA PRO A 319 -26.87 -0.43 7.81
C PRO A 319 -27.75 0.65 7.17
N ALA A 320 -29.01 0.82 7.63
CA ALA A 320 -29.91 1.85 7.11
C ALA A 320 -29.33 3.28 7.26
N MET A 321 -28.52 3.53 8.28
CA MET A 321 -27.85 4.83 8.46
C MET A 321 -26.73 5.02 7.45
N VAL A 322 -26.05 3.94 7.03
CA VAL A 322 -25.00 4.00 5.99
C VAL A 322 -25.62 4.47 4.67
N ALA A 323 -26.74 3.86 4.22
CA ALA A 323 -27.40 4.29 2.98
C ALA A 323 -27.91 5.74 3.07
N ALA A 324 -28.46 6.13 4.23
CA ALA A 324 -28.92 7.50 4.43
C ALA A 324 -27.76 8.53 4.37
N ALA A 325 -26.65 8.23 5.06
CA ALA A 325 -25.45 9.07 5.03
C ALA A 325 -24.85 9.12 3.62
N ALA A 326 -24.72 7.98 2.93
CA ALA A 326 -24.23 7.91 1.57
C ALA A 326 -25.05 8.78 0.60
N LYS A 327 -26.38 8.74 0.71
CA LYS A 327 -27.25 9.59 -0.08
C LYS A 327 -27.02 11.07 0.17
N LEU A 328 -26.85 11.48 1.43
CA LEU A 328 -26.56 12.89 1.78
C LEU A 328 -25.19 13.32 1.21
N MET A 329 -24.15 12.50 1.34
CA MET A 329 -22.81 12.84 0.83
C MET A 329 -22.82 12.96 -0.69
N ARG A 330 -23.43 12.00 -1.39
CA ARG A 330 -23.54 12.02 -2.85
C ARG A 330 -24.34 13.19 -3.38
N SER A 331 -25.39 13.64 -2.67
CA SER A 331 -26.14 14.83 -3.09
C SER A 331 -25.31 16.12 -3.09
N GLU A 332 -24.20 16.15 -2.36
CA GLU A 332 -23.23 17.26 -2.35
C GLU A 332 -22.00 17.00 -3.25
N GLY A 333 -22.04 15.93 -4.07
CA GLY A 333 -20.97 15.60 -5.01
C GLY A 333 -19.75 14.92 -4.38
N LEU A 334 -19.88 14.40 -3.14
CA LEU A 334 -18.81 13.67 -2.46
C LEU A 334 -18.76 12.22 -2.95
N ASP A 335 -17.57 11.76 -3.28
CA ASP A 335 -17.28 10.34 -3.57
C ASP A 335 -17.20 9.53 -2.27
N LEU A 336 -17.37 8.21 -2.37
CA LEU A 336 -17.45 7.32 -1.22
C LEU A 336 -16.55 6.10 -1.37
N LEU A 337 -16.12 5.56 -0.23
CA LEU A 337 -15.66 4.18 -0.08
C LEU A 337 -16.51 3.49 0.98
N LEU A 338 -16.99 2.29 0.69
CA LEU A 338 -17.90 1.53 1.56
C LEU A 338 -17.35 0.14 1.80
N ASP A 339 -16.92 -0.14 3.03
CA ASP A 339 -16.22 -1.37 3.36
C ASP A 339 -17.16 -2.50 3.73
N LEU A 340 -16.91 -3.67 3.17
CA LEU A 340 -17.52 -4.95 3.52
C LEU A 340 -16.43 -5.97 3.84
N ILE A 341 -16.50 -6.59 5.03
CA ILE A 341 -15.49 -7.57 5.46
C ILE A 341 -16.07 -8.97 5.37
N VAL A 342 -15.41 -9.84 4.62
CA VAL A 342 -15.75 -11.27 4.50
C VAL A 342 -14.99 -12.06 5.55
N GLY A 343 -15.71 -12.94 6.28
CA GLY A 343 -15.10 -13.78 7.32
C GLY A 343 -15.15 -13.19 8.72
N LEU A 344 -16.01 -12.20 8.98
CA LEU A 344 -16.30 -11.75 10.35
C LEU A 344 -16.93 -12.90 11.17
N PRO A 345 -16.58 -13.04 12.48
CA PRO A 345 -17.12 -14.12 13.30
C PRO A 345 -18.65 -14.07 13.41
N GLY A 346 -19.30 -15.11 12.90
CA GLY A 346 -20.74 -15.27 12.87
C GLY A 346 -21.44 -14.88 11.60
N ASP A 347 -20.76 -14.27 10.63
CA ASP A 347 -21.29 -14.12 9.28
C ASP A 347 -21.25 -15.45 8.52
N THR A 348 -22.20 -15.63 7.64
CA THR A 348 -22.27 -16.72 6.65
C THR A 348 -22.07 -16.16 5.24
N ALA A 349 -21.88 -17.03 4.24
CA ALA A 349 -21.84 -16.61 2.84
C ALA A 349 -23.13 -15.85 2.43
N ASP A 350 -24.29 -16.27 2.95
CA ASP A 350 -25.56 -15.56 2.72
C ASP A 350 -25.57 -14.16 3.35
N ASP A 351 -24.91 -13.95 4.50
CA ASP A 351 -24.77 -12.62 5.11
C ASP A 351 -23.95 -11.70 4.22
N VAL A 352 -22.86 -12.20 3.63
CA VAL A 352 -22.03 -11.47 2.65
C VAL A 352 -22.83 -11.14 1.41
N ALA A 353 -23.54 -12.12 0.83
CA ALA A 353 -24.40 -11.92 -0.33
C ALA A 353 -25.46 -10.84 -0.07
N ARG A 354 -26.11 -10.86 1.11
CA ARG A 354 -27.04 -9.79 1.51
C ARG A 354 -26.36 -8.43 1.66
N GLY A 355 -25.07 -8.40 2.03
CA GLY A 355 -24.26 -7.17 2.03
C GLY A 355 -24.11 -6.58 0.63
N VAL A 356 -23.83 -7.42 -0.37
CA VAL A 356 -23.76 -7.01 -1.77
C VAL A 356 -25.14 -6.59 -2.29
N ASP A 357 -26.22 -7.39 -2.00
CA ASP A 357 -27.62 -7.01 -2.31
C ASP A 357 -27.99 -5.63 -1.77
N TYR A 358 -27.54 -5.35 -0.55
CA TYR A 358 -27.78 -4.06 0.11
C TYR A 358 -27.10 -2.92 -0.65
N LEU A 359 -25.83 -3.09 -1.05
CA LEU A 359 -25.09 -2.08 -1.82
C LEU A 359 -25.74 -1.84 -3.19
N GLU A 360 -26.12 -2.88 -3.91
CA GLU A 360 -26.80 -2.77 -5.21
C GLU A 360 -28.16 -2.08 -5.09
N LYS A 361 -28.99 -2.52 -4.14
CA LYS A 361 -30.32 -1.95 -3.86
C LYS A 361 -30.26 -0.43 -3.61
N HIS A 362 -29.20 0.03 -2.96
CA HIS A 362 -29.00 1.45 -2.67
C HIS A 362 -28.14 2.19 -3.70
N GLN A 363 -27.80 1.54 -4.83
CA GLN A 363 -26.93 2.09 -5.89
C GLN A 363 -25.55 2.51 -5.36
N LEU A 364 -24.98 1.70 -4.48
CA LEU A 364 -23.70 1.93 -3.81
C LEU A 364 -22.61 0.96 -4.24
N GLY A 365 -22.88 0.02 -5.16
CA GLY A 365 -21.94 -1.01 -5.61
C GLY A 365 -20.63 -0.44 -6.19
N ALA A 366 -20.70 0.68 -6.93
CA ALA A 366 -19.52 1.34 -7.48
C ALA A 366 -18.54 1.86 -6.42
N PHE A 367 -19.00 2.05 -5.18
CA PHE A 367 -18.20 2.55 -4.06
C PHE A 367 -17.73 1.46 -3.10
N ALA A 368 -18.09 0.20 -3.37
CA ALA A 368 -17.81 -0.91 -2.48
C ALA A 368 -16.32 -1.27 -2.46
N GLN A 369 -15.80 -1.51 -1.27
CA GLN A 369 -14.57 -2.27 -1.03
C GLN A 369 -14.97 -3.57 -0.32
N VAL A 370 -14.61 -4.72 -0.86
CA VAL A 370 -14.90 -6.02 -0.25
C VAL A 370 -13.60 -6.78 -0.08
N PHE A 371 -13.25 -7.14 1.14
CA PHE A 371 -11.98 -7.80 1.44
C PHE A 371 -12.12 -8.84 2.53
N ALA A 372 -11.20 -9.80 2.56
CA ALA A 372 -11.14 -10.81 3.60
C ALA A 372 -10.68 -10.20 4.93
N LEU A 373 -11.18 -10.73 6.03
CA LEU A 373 -10.74 -10.37 7.36
C LEU A 373 -9.26 -10.69 7.57
N PHE A 374 -8.50 -9.75 8.12
CA PHE A 374 -7.17 -9.97 8.68
C PHE A 374 -7.23 -9.89 10.21
N VAL A 375 -6.73 -10.94 10.87
CA VAL A 375 -6.72 -11.02 12.34
C VAL A 375 -5.43 -10.40 12.87
N LEU A 376 -5.40 -9.07 12.90
CA LEU A 376 -4.19 -8.27 13.15
C LEU A 376 -3.64 -8.43 14.57
N PRO A 377 -2.31 -8.38 14.76
CA PRO A 377 -1.68 -8.34 16.09
C PRO A 377 -2.21 -7.20 16.95
N GLY A 378 -2.30 -7.40 18.25
CA GLY A 378 -2.74 -6.41 19.23
C GLY A 378 -4.23 -6.07 19.19
N THR A 379 -5.04 -6.81 18.42
CA THR A 379 -6.50 -6.62 18.38
C THR A 379 -7.22 -7.53 19.37
N ALA A 380 -8.32 -7.04 19.94
CA ALA A 380 -9.17 -7.86 20.82
C ALA A 380 -9.74 -9.10 20.11
N MET A 381 -9.88 -9.07 18.78
CA MET A 381 -10.30 -10.23 18.00
C MET A 381 -9.25 -11.33 18.04
N ARG A 382 -7.97 -10.98 17.99
CA ARG A 382 -6.88 -11.95 18.06
C ARG A 382 -6.83 -12.64 19.42
N ASP A 383 -7.09 -11.89 20.50
CA ASP A 383 -7.17 -12.44 21.85
C ASP A 383 -8.31 -13.48 22.00
N THR A 384 -9.44 -13.28 21.28
CA THR A 384 -10.62 -14.17 21.37
C THR A 384 -10.72 -15.13 20.18
N ALA A 385 -9.73 -15.21 19.30
CA ALA A 385 -9.82 -15.94 18.04
C ALA A 385 -10.18 -17.42 18.22
N ILE A 386 -9.60 -18.10 19.21
CA ILE A 386 -9.86 -19.52 19.51
C ILE A 386 -11.33 -19.68 19.95
N ASP A 387 -11.81 -18.85 20.86
CA ASP A 387 -13.18 -18.89 21.39
C ASP A 387 -14.22 -18.55 20.31
N ASP A 388 -13.85 -17.70 19.37
CA ASP A 388 -14.66 -17.33 18.20
C ASP A 388 -14.58 -18.35 17.05
N GLY A 389 -13.76 -19.40 17.18
CA GLY A 389 -13.57 -20.46 16.18
C GLY A 389 -12.85 -19.95 14.92
N LEU A 390 -12.01 -18.91 15.04
CA LEU A 390 -11.24 -18.35 13.96
C LEU A 390 -9.94 -19.12 13.77
N VAL A 391 -9.63 -19.48 12.52
CA VAL A 391 -8.32 -19.97 12.10
C VAL A 391 -7.81 -19.00 11.05
N PHE A 392 -6.60 -18.51 11.23
CA PHE A 392 -5.97 -17.52 10.36
C PHE A 392 -4.49 -17.84 10.14
N GLU A 393 -3.89 -17.23 9.13
CA GLU A 393 -2.47 -17.39 8.82
C GLU A 393 -1.61 -16.91 10.00
N PRO A 394 -0.57 -17.67 10.41
CA PRO A 394 0.28 -17.28 11.53
C PRO A 394 1.23 -16.12 11.20
N GLU A 395 1.40 -15.83 9.92
CA GLU A 395 2.28 -14.79 9.37
C GLU A 395 1.49 -13.71 8.61
N PRO A 396 2.08 -12.54 8.32
CA PRO A 396 1.41 -11.51 7.52
C PRO A 396 0.91 -12.08 6.18
N PRO A 397 -0.33 -11.79 5.73
CA PRO A 397 -1.25 -10.78 6.26
C PRO A 397 -2.17 -11.23 7.40
N TYR A 398 -1.98 -12.37 8.03
CA TYR A 398 -2.87 -12.92 9.08
C TYR A 398 -4.30 -13.11 8.58
N ARG A 399 -4.42 -13.51 7.32
CA ARG A 399 -5.70 -13.69 6.63
C ARG A 399 -6.52 -14.78 7.29
N ILE A 400 -7.81 -14.54 7.40
CA ILE A 400 -8.74 -15.56 7.86
C ILE A 400 -8.74 -16.77 6.89
N ILE A 401 -8.55 -17.97 7.43
CA ILE A 401 -8.66 -19.24 6.70
C ILE A 401 -10.07 -19.81 6.87
N ARG A 402 -10.60 -19.79 8.09
CA ARG A 402 -11.97 -20.22 8.37
C ARG A 402 -12.51 -19.57 9.62
N THR A 403 -13.82 -19.49 9.70
CA THR A 403 -14.59 -19.14 10.90
C THR A 403 -15.43 -20.34 11.35
N ALA A 404 -16.20 -20.21 12.41
CA ALA A 404 -17.16 -21.22 12.81
C ALA A 404 -18.30 -21.44 11.77
N THR A 405 -18.50 -20.52 10.84
CA THR A 405 -19.62 -20.48 9.87
C THR A 405 -19.20 -20.52 8.41
N MET A 406 -17.95 -20.30 8.09
CA MET A 406 -17.40 -20.31 6.72
C MET A 406 -16.04 -21.00 6.72
N ASP A 407 -15.83 -21.96 5.85
CA ASP A 407 -14.52 -22.52 5.54
C ASP A 407 -13.78 -21.68 4.50
N GLU A 408 -12.56 -22.08 4.13
CA GLU A 408 -11.70 -21.34 3.22
C GLU A 408 -12.34 -21.19 1.82
N GLN A 409 -12.99 -22.26 1.32
CA GLN A 409 -13.65 -22.22 0.03
C GLN A 409 -14.86 -21.28 0.05
N ALA A 410 -15.67 -21.33 1.10
CA ALA A 410 -16.82 -20.43 1.24
C ALA A 410 -16.40 -18.94 1.33
N ILE A 411 -15.25 -18.64 1.94
CA ILE A 411 -14.69 -17.28 1.97
C ILE A 411 -14.26 -16.86 0.56
N ALA A 412 -13.53 -17.72 -0.16
CA ALA A 412 -13.09 -17.46 -1.53
C ALA A 412 -14.27 -17.28 -2.48
N ASP A 413 -15.27 -18.17 -2.41
CA ASP A 413 -16.48 -18.10 -3.24
C ASP A 413 -17.29 -16.82 -2.97
N ALA A 414 -17.37 -16.39 -1.72
CA ALA A 414 -18.08 -15.16 -1.35
C ALA A 414 -17.38 -13.91 -1.92
N LEU A 415 -16.04 -13.88 -1.94
CA LEU A 415 -15.26 -12.80 -2.57
C LEU A 415 -15.44 -12.80 -4.09
N ALA A 416 -15.33 -13.96 -4.74
CA ALA A 416 -15.50 -14.10 -6.18
C ALA A 416 -16.93 -13.70 -6.62
N ALA A 417 -17.96 -14.15 -5.88
CA ALA A 417 -19.35 -13.77 -6.15
C ALA A 417 -19.58 -12.26 -5.97
N ALA A 418 -18.89 -11.62 -5.02
CA ALA A 418 -18.97 -10.17 -4.86
C ALA A 418 -18.35 -9.44 -6.06
N GLU A 419 -17.20 -9.90 -6.59
CA GLU A 419 -16.57 -9.34 -7.80
C GLU A 419 -17.48 -9.47 -9.02
N GLU A 420 -18.02 -10.69 -9.26
CA GLU A 420 -18.93 -10.96 -10.38
C GLU A 420 -20.15 -10.02 -10.34
N ARG A 421 -20.78 -9.91 -9.18
CA ARG A 421 -21.99 -9.09 -8.99
C ARG A 421 -21.74 -7.60 -9.10
N LEU A 422 -20.61 -7.12 -8.58
CA LEU A 422 -20.22 -5.71 -8.67
C LEU A 422 -19.66 -5.35 -10.06
N GLY A 423 -19.44 -6.35 -10.95
CA GLY A 423 -18.96 -6.18 -12.31
C GLY A 423 -17.55 -5.60 -12.41
N ARG A 424 -16.75 -5.77 -11.36
CA ARG A 424 -15.37 -5.27 -11.32
C ARG A 424 -14.49 -6.11 -10.40
N ARG A 425 -13.19 -6.13 -10.68
CA ARG A 425 -12.21 -6.67 -9.74
C ARG A 425 -12.14 -5.81 -8.49
N LEU A 426 -12.08 -6.45 -7.34
CA LEU A 426 -11.95 -5.79 -6.06
C LEU A 426 -10.47 -5.53 -5.69
N ASP A 427 -9.55 -6.33 -6.25
CA ASP A 427 -8.11 -6.09 -6.23
C ASP A 427 -7.64 -5.85 -7.66
N GLU A 428 -7.45 -4.60 -8.00
CA GLU A 428 -6.89 -4.23 -9.29
C GLU A 428 -5.41 -4.60 -9.34
N ARG A 429 -5.03 -5.33 -10.38
CA ARG A 429 -3.62 -5.50 -10.71
C ARG A 429 -3.13 -4.21 -11.37
N PRO A 430 -1.98 -3.71 -11.00
CA PRO A 430 -1.40 -2.60 -11.72
C PRO A 430 -1.03 -3.00 -13.13
N ARG A 431 -0.93 -2.00 -13.98
CA ARG A 431 -0.57 -2.16 -15.37
C ARG A 431 0.85 -2.70 -15.50
N PRO A 432 1.12 -3.52 -16.53
CA PRO A 432 2.48 -3.94 -16.82
C PRO A 432 3.37 -2.74 -17.16
N HIS A 433 4.61 -2.77 -16.70
CA HIS A 433 5.60 -1.73 -17.00
C HIS A 433 6.28 -2.00 -18.34
N LEU A 434 5.66 -1.55 -19.45
CA LEU A 434 6.11 -1.84 -20.81
C LEU A 434 6.72 -0.64 -21.54
N VAL A 435 7.26 0.34 -20.82
CA VAL A 435 7.96 1.48 -21.45
C VAL A 435 9.26 1.03 -22.11
N GLU A 436 9.59 1.63 -23.25
CA GLU A 436 10.78 1.26 -24.04
C GLU A 436 12.08 1.68 -23.37
N ARG A 437 12.06 2.85 -22.71
CA ARG A 437 13.21 3.41 -22.00
C ARG A 437 12.83 3.76 -20.58
N GLY A 438 13.18 2.88 -19.67
CA GLY A 438 13.11 3.12 -18.24
C GLY A 438 14.37 3.78 -17.70
N THR A 439 14.39 3.97 -16.38
CA THR A 439 15.65 4.25 -15.68
C THR A 439 16.51 2.98 -15.66
N ALA A 440 17.81 3.12 -15.38
CA ALA A 440 18.71 1.97 -15.23
C ALA A 440 18.30 1.01 -14.09
N ARG A 441 17.22 1.30 -13.35
CA ARG A 441 16.77 0.52 -12.19
C ARG A 441 15.39 -0.11 -12.35
N ASP A 442 14.58 0.35 -13.30
CA ASP A 442 13.21 -0.12 -13.47
C ASP A 442 12.97 -0.96 -14.73
N VAL A 443 13.88 -0.89 -15.72
CA VAL A 443 13.80 -1.70 -16.94
C VAL A 443 15.14 -2.37 -17.22
N PHE A 444 15.12 -3.69 -17.35
CA PHE A 444 16.28 -4.51 -17.71
C PHE A 444 15.97 -5.24 -19.01
N HIS A 445 16.79 -5.01 -20.03
CA HIS A 445 16.68 -5.64 -21.35
C HIS A 445 17.79 -6.66 -21.54
N LEU A 446 17.43 -7.91 -21.82
CA LEU A 446 18.36 -8.99 -22.17
C LEU A 446 17.96 -9.57 -23.53
N ASP A 447 18.84 -9.36 -24.51
CA ASP A 447 18.82 -10.10 -25.76
C ASP A 447 19.59 -11.41 -25.56
N LEU A 448 18.86 -12.52 -25.43
CA LEU A 448 19.44 -13.84 -25.10
C LEU A 448 20.16 -14.51 -26.28
N ASP A 449 20.04 -13.99 -27.50
CA ASP A 449 20.76 -14.48 -28.67
C ASP A 449 22.17 -13.89 -28.74
N THR A 450 22.33 -12.63 -28.29
CA THR A 450 23.63 -11.92 -28.31
C THR A 450 24.27 -11.82 -26.93
N ALA A 451 23.53 -12.13 -25.85
CA ALA A 451 23.97 -11.93 -24.47
C ALA A 451 25.20 -12.78 -24.12
N GLY A 452 26.33 -12.11 -23.94
CA GLY A 452 27.49 -12.63 -23.24
C GLY A 452 27.28 -12.66 -21.72
N ASN A 453 28.28 -13.17 -20.96
CA ASN A 453 28.22 -13.22 -19.49
C ASN A 453 27.99 -11.85 -18.84
N ASP A 454 28.46 -10.76 -19.44
CA ASP A 454 28.32 -9.40 -18.89
C ASP A 454 26.86 -8.92 -18.89
N GLN A 455 26.07 -9.21 -19.93
CA GLN A 455 24.65 -8.85 -19.98
C GLN A 455 23.80 -9.67 -19.04
N ARG A 456 24.16 -10.94 -18.79
CA ARG A 456 23.50 -11.77 -17.76
C ARG A 456 23.76 -11.23 -16.35
N ASN A 457 24.94 -10.66 -16.10
CA ASN A 457 25.25 -9.97 -14.85
C ASN A 457 24.43 -8.69 -14.67
N ASP A 458 23.99 -8.05 -15.76
CA ASP A 458 23.11 -6.89 -15.69
C ASP A 458 21.76 -7.20 -15.01
N ALA A 459 21.18 -8.40 -15.20
CA ALA A 459 19.98 -8.80 -14.48
C ALA A 459 20.19 -8.87 -12.96
N ALA A 460 21.42 -9.05 -12.50
CA ALA A 460 21.78 -9.11 -11.08
C ALA A 460 22.14 -7.74 -10.46
N ARG A 461 22.02 -6.63 -11.19
CA ARG A 461 22.23 -5.28 -10.62
C ARG A 461 21.10 -4.89 -9.68
N PRO A 462 21.39 -4.10 -8.62
CA PRO A 462 20.33 -3.53 -7.77
C PRO A 462 19.33 -2.72 -8.61
N GLY A 463 18.05 -3.04 -8.44
CA GLY A 463 16.94 -2.46 -9.20
C GLY A 463 16.07 -1.49 -8.41
N GLY A 464 14.87 -1.26 -8.92
CA GLY A 464 13.76 -0.57 -8.27
C GLY A 464 12.83 -1.54 -7.54
N GLN A 465 11.77 -1.00 -6.95
CA GLN A 465 10.73 -1.81 -6.33
C GLN A 465 9.79 -2.49 -7.33
N HIS A 466 9.62 -1.89 -8.50
CA HIS A 466 8.89 -2.46 -9.61
C HIS A 466 9.82 -2.49 -10.83
N VAL A 467 10.02 -3.67 -11.37
CA VAL A 467 11.01 -3.93 -12.42
C VAL A 467 10.37 -4.67 -13.57
N ALA A 468 10.57 -4.16 -14.80
CA ALA A 468 10.31 -4.89 -16.03
C ALA A 468 11.59 -5.60 -16.48
N LEU A 469 11.54 -6.92 -16.59
CA LEU A 469 12.60 -7.76 -17.13
C LEU A 469 12.21 -8.21 -18.54
N TRP A 470 12.77 -7.55 -19.55
CA TRP A 470 12.59 -7.91 -20.93
C TRP A 470 13.56 -9.01 -21.34
N LEU A 471 13.01 -10.11 -21.83
CA LEU A 471 13.72 -11.29 -22.29
C LEU A 471 13.41 -11.50 -23.78
N GLU A 472 14.37 -11.19 -24.62
CA GLU A 472 14.22 -11.25 -26.06
C GLU A 472 15.08 -12.37 -26.64
N ALA A 473 14.52 -13.15 -27.57
CA ALA A 473 15.23 -14.09 -28.41
C ALA A 473 14.42 -14.44 -29.63
N ASP A 474 15.09 -14.85 -30.71
CA ASP A 474 14.37 -15.43 -31.86
C ASP A 474 13.62 -16.70 -31.45
N ASP A 475 14.29 -17.61 -30.75
CA ASP A 475 13.72 -18.83 -30.16
C ASP A 475 13.86 -18.82 -28.62
N LEU A 476 12.84 -18.25 -27.93
CA LEU A 476 12.82 -18.20 -26.48
C LEU A 476 12.78 -19.57 -25.83
N PHE A 477 12.17 -20.57 -26.48
CA PHE A 477 12.11 -21.91 -25.92
C PHE A 477 13.46 -22.58 -25.85
N SER A 478 14.28 -22.43 -26.88
CA SER A 478 15.68 -22.91 -26.86
C SER A 478 16.53 -22.23 -25.77
N LYS A 479 16.14 -21.02 -25.36
CA LYS A 479 16.78 -20.22 -24.29
C LYS A 479 16.10 -20.38 -22.93
N ARG A 480 15.18 -21.34 -22.76
CA ARG A 480 14.39 -21.53 -21.53
C ARG A 480 15.22 -21.44 -20.25
N GLN A 481 16.38 -22.08 -20.20
CA GLN A 481 17.22 -22.05 -19.00
C GLN A 481 17.75 -20.62 -18.73
N ALA A 482 18.16 -19.90 -19.75
CA ALA A 482 18.64 -18.52 -19.60
C ALA A 482 17.50 -17.56 -19.15
N VAL A 483 16.26 -17.79 -19.61
CA VAL A 483 15.06 -17.09 -19.14
C VAL A 483 14.89 -17.31 -17.64
N LEU A 484 14.90 -18.55 -17.18
CA LEU A 484 14.69 -18.90 -15.77
C LEU A 484 15.83 -18.39 -14.88
N ASP A 485 17.08 -18.44 -15.36
CA ASP A 485 18.25 -17.93 -14.65
C ASP A 485 18.18 -16.41 -14.45
N ALA A 486 17.76 -15.66 -15.49
CA ALA A 486 17.60 -14.22 -15.42
C ALA A 486 16.52 -13.81 -14.39
N ILE A 487 15.39 -14.51 -14.37
CA ILE A 487 14.32 -14.31 -13.37
C ILE A 487 14.88 -14.57 -11.97
N GLY A 488 15.58 -15.72 -11.78
CA GLY A 488 16.17 -16.05 -10.51
C GLY A 488 17.20 -15.03 -10.02
N ALA A 489 18.03 -14.50 -10.91
CA ALA A 489 18.98 -13.45 -10.58
C ALA A 489 18.28 -12.19 -10.04
N ARG A 490 17.18 -11.76 -10.68
CA ARG A 490 16.39 -10.62 -10.21
C ARG A 490 15.75 -10.86 -8.84
N GLN A 491 15.12 -12.03 -8.65
CA GLN A 491 14.51 -12.41 -7.38
C GLN A 491 15.51 -12.48 -6.22
N ASN A 492 16.75 -12.86 -6.50
CA ASN A 492 17.80 -12.95 -5.47
C ASN A 492 18.32 -11.56 -5.06
N VAL A 493 18.38 -10.59 -5.97
CA VAL A 493 18.89 -9.24 -5.68
C VAL A 493 17.87 -8.39 -4.96
N ASP A 494 16.64 -8.41 -5.42
CA ASP A 494 15.55 -7.61 -4.85
C ASP A 494 14.32 -8.51 -4.59
N PRO A 495 14.36 -9.34 -3.53
CA PRO A 495 13.37 -10.40 -3.30
C PRO A 495 11.95 -9.89 -2.99
N TYR A 496 11.81 -8.62 -2.61
CA TYR A 496 10.51 -7.99 -2.35
C TYR A 496 10.09 -7.02 -3.46
N ALA A 497 10.86 -6.93 -4.55
CA ALA A 497 10.47 -6.15 -5.72
C ALA A 497 9.38 -6.88 -6.51
N THR A 498 8.46 -6.11 -7.09
CA THR A 498 7.51 -6.64 -8.08
C THR A 498 8.20 -6.79 -9.43
N LEU A 499 8.00 -7.92 -10.09
CA LEU A 499 8.65 -8.26 -11.33
C LEU A 499 7.62 -8.47 -12.45
N ASP A 500 7.69 -7.66 -13.49
CA ASP A 500 7.04 -7.88 -14.77
C ASP A 500 8.03 -8.59 -15.70
N VAL A 501 7.80 -9.87 -15.99
CA VAL A 501 8.58 -10.62 -16.97
C VAL A 501 7.96 -10.41 -18.34
N VAL A 502 8.71 -9.78 -19.24
CA VAL A 502 8.29 -9.49 -20.60
C VAL A 502 9.00 -10.44 -21.56
N LEU A 503 8.26 -11.34 -22.17
CA LEU A 503 8.76 -12.27 -23.17
C LEU A 503 8.56 -11.67 -24.56
N ALA A 504 9.64 -11.40 -25.28
CA ALA A 504 9.63 -10.84 -26.63
C ALA A 504 10.17 -11.87 -27.66
N PRO A 505 9.32 -12.81 -28.13
CA PRO A 505 9.76 -13.87 -29.04
C PRO A 505 9.87 -13.38 -30.48
N GLY A 506 10.84 -13.92 -31.25
CA GLY A 506 10.93 -13.81 -32.71
C GLY A 506 10.01 -14.80 -33.43
N GLN A 507 9.72 -15.96 -32.82
CA GLN A 507 8.87 -17.02 -33.33
C GLN A 507 7.98 -17.64 -32.23
N PRO A 508 6.93 -18.41 -32.58
CA PRO A 508 6.08 -19.10 -31.62
C PRO A 508 6.88 -20.06 -30.72
N PHE A 509 6.51 -20.12 -29.44
CA PHE A 509 7.09 -21.06 -28.47
C PHE A 509 6.01 -21.99 -27.88
N PRO A 510 6.36 -23.19 -27.39
CA PRO A 510 5.46 -24.07 -26.66
C PRO A 510 4.96 -23.41 -25.36
N LEU A 511 3.66 -23.55 -25.04
CA LEU A 511 3.02 -22.89 -23.89
C LEU A 511 3.60 -23.30 -22.54
N ASP A 512 4.23 -24.48 -22.43
CA ASP A 512 4.93 -24.95 -21.24
C ASP A 512 6.09 -24.03 -20.80
N LEU A 513 6.54 -23.12 -21.68
CA LEU A 513 7.45 -22.04 -21.28
C LEU A 513 6.78 -21.07 -20.31
N LEU A 514 5.50 -20.73 -20.52
CA LEU A 514 4.74 -19.86 -19.60
C LEU A 514 4.59 -20.53 -18.23
N ASP A 515 4.25 -21.83 -18.21
CA ASP A 515 4.17 -22.61 -16.97
C ASP A 515 5.51 -22.61 -16.21
N ALA A 516 6.61 -22.77 -16.93
CA ALA A 516 7.94 -22.77 -16.32
C ALA A 516 8.32 -21.40 -15.76
N VAL A 517 7.97 -20.31 -16.44
CA VAL A 517 8.19 -18.93 -15.97
C VAL A 517 7.33 -18.65 -14.75
N ALA A 518 6.05 -19.04 -14.77
CA ALA A 518 5.15 -18.90 -13.63
C ALA A 518 5.67 -19.66 -12.41
N ALA A 519 6.05 -20.93 -12.57
CA ALA A 519 6.63 -21.74 -11.51
C ALA A 519 7.94 -21.12 -10.95
N LYS A 520 8.75 -20.51 -11.82
CA LYS A 520 9.98 -19.84 -11.39
C LYS A 520 9.67 -18.58 -10.58
N LEU A 521 8.71 -17.78 -10.99
CA LEU A 521 8.25 -16.61 -10.24
C LEU A 521 7.69 -17.03 -8.86
N ASP A 522 6.88 -18.07 -8.82
CA ASP A 522 6.29 -18.61 -7.59
C ASP A 522 7.34 -19.22 -6.63
N SER A 523 8.49 -19.67 -7.13
CA SER A 523 9.58 -20.16 -6.30
C SER A 523 10.36 -19.07 -5.55
N GLY A 524 10.13 -17.79 -5.87
CA GLY A 524 10.73 -16.64 -5.21
C GLY A 524 10.11 -16.34 -3.85
N THR A 525 10.53 -15.23 -3.26
CA THR A 525 9.99 -14.75 -1.98
C THR A 525 8.50 -14.45 -2.10
N GLN A 526 7.69 -15.13 -1.30
CA GLN A 526 6.26 -14.86 -1.22
C GLN A 526 6.04 -13.67 -0.28
N SER A 527 5.88 -12.48 -0.86
CA SER A 527 5.61 -11.25 -0.10
C SER A 527 4.15 -11.19 0.38
N TYR A 528 3.87 -10.29 1.34
CA TYR A 528 2.52 -9.92 1.74
C TYR A 528 1.57 -9.73 0.54
N ALA A 529 1.99 -8.93 -0.45
CA ALA A 529 1.14 -8.64 -1.61
C ALA A 529 0.87 -9.88 -2.46
N THR A 530 1.87 -10.75 -2.67
CA THR A 530 1.69 -12.02 -3.38
C THR A 530 0.69 -12.93 -2.66
N ARG A 531 0.84 -13.09 -1.34
CA ARG A 531 -0.09 -13.93 -0.57
C ARG A 531 -1.51 -13.36 -0.55
N ALA A 532 -1.66 -12.05 -0.40
CA ALA A 532 -2.97 -11.40 -0.40
C ALA A 532 -3.72 -11.61 -1.73
N LEU A 533 -3.04 -11.49 -2.86
CA LEU A 533 -3.63 -11.70 -4.20
C LEU A 533 -3.87 -13.17 -4.52
N LYS A 534 -2.93 -14.06 -4.21
CA LYS A 534 -3.01 -15.49 -4.55
C LYS A 534 -4.27 -16.18 -4.03
N HIS A 535 -4.72 -15.80 -2.86
CA HIS A 535 -5.94 -16.35 -2.28
C HIS A 535 -7.24 -15.86 -2.92
N ARG A 536 -7.18 -14.72 -3.58
CA ARG A 536 -8.36 -14.07 -4.11
C ARG A 536 -8.66 -14.44 -5.55
N SER A 537 -7.63 -14.51 -6.37
CA SER A 537 -7.77 -14.73 -7.81
C SER A 537 -6.86 -15.82 -8.38
N GLY A 538 -6.07 -16.47 -7.53
CA GLY A 538 -4.97 -17.35 -7.97
C GLY A 538 -3.79 -16.56 -8.57
N ASP A 539 -3.86 -15.24 -8.50
CA ASP A 539 -2.97 -14.31 -9.17
C ASP A 539 -1.69 -14.04 -8.36
N SER A 540 -0.60 -13.70 -9.04
CA SER A 540 0.64 -13.21 -8.45
C SER A 540 0.77 -11.70 -8.66
N VAL A 541 1.47 -11.01 -7.74
CA VAL A 541 1.91 -9.62 -7.99
C VAL A 541 2.92 -9.56 -9.14
N HIS A 542 3.65 -10.66 -9.35
CA HIS A 542 4.52 -10.79 -10.50
C HIS A 542 3.67 -11.09 -11.74
N ARG A 543 4.09 -10.55 -12.88
CA ARG A 543 3.33 -10.66 -14.12
C ARG A 543 4.19 -11.27 -15.21
N ILE A 544 3.55 -12.08 -16.07
CA ILE A 544 4.10 -12.52 -17.34
C ILE A 544 3.33 -11.80 -18.43
N THR A 545 4.06 -11.18 -19.35
CA THR A 545 3.49 -10.48 -20.51
C THR A 545 4.24 -10.91 -21.75
N VAL A 546 3.54 -11.16 -22.83
CA VAL A 546 4.16 -11.42 -24.14
C VAL A 546 4.05 -10.16 -24.99
N VAL A 547 5.16 -9.70 -25.55
CA VAL A 547 5.19 -8.55 -26.46
C VAL A 547 5.64 -9.02 -27.84
N LEU A 548 4.74 -8.94 -28.80
CA LEU A 548 5.01 -9.22 -30.21
C LEU A 548 5.49 -7.95 -30.91
N LYS A 549 6.73 -7.93 -31.40
CA LYS A 549 7.21 -6.82 -32.22
C LYS A 549 6.38 -6.68 -33.50
N ALA A 550 6.33 -5.49 -34.07
CA ALA A 550 5.59 -5.23 -35.30
C ALA A 550 5.98 -6.15 -36.47
N THR A 551 7.22 -6.62 -36.49
CA THR A 551 7.78 -7.52 -37.50
C THR A 551 7.56 -9.00 -37.20
N THR A 552 7.18 -9.37 -35.98
CA THR A 552 7.03 -10.77 -35.57
C THR A 552 5.79 -11.38 -36.20
N GLN A 553 5.96 -12.46 -36.94
CA GLN A 553 4.89 -13.24 -37.57
C GLN A 553 4.61 -14.48 -36.74
N VAL A 554 3.40 -14.60 -36.23
CA VAL A 554 2.95 -15.75 -35.44
C VAL A 554 1.59 -16.20 -35.91
N PRO A 555 1.24 -17.52 -35.85
CA PRO A 555 -0.08 -18.03 -36.16
C PRO A 555 -1.13 -17.42 -35.21
N HIS A 556 -2.33 -17.19 -35.76
CA HIS A 556 -3.45 -16.67 -34.98
C HIS A 556 -3.82 -17.62 -33.83
N ASP A 557 -3.92 -18.93 -34.11
CA ASP A 557 -4.26 -19.94 -33.09
C ASP A 557 -3.27 -19.94 -31.92
N TRP A 558 -1.98 -19.78 -32.20
CA TRP A 558 -0.96 -19.64 -31.14
C TRP A 558 -1.18 -18.38 -30.32
N THR A 559 -1.45 -17.25 -31.00
CA THR A 559 -1.69 -15.96 -30.29
C THR A 559 -2.90 -16.08 -29.37
N THR A 560 -4.00 -16.66 -29.85
CA THR A 560 -5.22 -16.90 -29.04
C THR A 560 -4.91 -17.77 -27.83
N ALA A 561 -4.21 -18.89 -28.02
CA ALA A 561 -3.85 -19.79 -26.93
C ALA A 561 -2.94 -19.11 -25.87
N VAL A 562 -2.05 -18.21 -26.27
CA VAL A 562 -1.24 -17.41 -25.33
C VAL A 562 -2.09 -16.36 -24.61
N MET A 563 -3.04 -15.72 -25.30
CA MET A 563 -3.95 -14.72 -24.71
C MET A 563 -4.87 -15.32 -23.64
N GLU A 564 -5.18 -16.61 -23.72
CA GLU A 564 -5.94 -17.34 -22.68
C GLU A 564 -5.15 -17.49 -21.38
N GLN A 565 -3.82 -17.42 -21.41
CA GLN A 565 -2.95 -17.61 -20.23
C GLN A 565 -2.36 -16.31 -19.68
N VAL A 566 -1.95 -15.41 -20.59
CA VAL A 566 -1.25 -14.17 -20.21
C VAL A 566 -1.68 -13.01 -21.11
N GLN A 567 -1.44 -11.80 -20.65
CA GLN A 567 -1.68 -10.61 -21.46
C GLN A 567 -0.66 -10.52 -22.60
N VAL A 568 -1.16 -10.32 -23.82
CA VAL A 568 -0.34 -10.20 -25.03
C VAL A 568 -0.49 -8.79 -25.59
N PHE A 569 0.64 -8.14 -25.84
CA PHE A 569 0.70 -6.84 -26.52
C PHE A 569 1.37 -7.00 -27.88
N ARG A 570 0.96 -6.17 -28.83
CA ARG A 570 1.62 -6.03 -30.13
C ARG A 570 2.11 -4.61 -30.32
N ASP A 571 3.38 -4.48 -30.70
CA ASP A 571 3.97 -3.20 -31.10
C ASP A 571 3.32 -2.70 -32.38
N GLN A 572 2.70 -1.54 -32.33
CA GLN A 572 2.03 -0.95 -33.47
C GLN A 572 1.96 0.57 -33.38
N PRO A 573 1.88 1.30 -34.52
CA PRO A 573 1.69 2.73 -34.52
C PRO A 573 0.26 3.10 -34.06
N LEU A 574 0.10 4.33 -33.55
CA LEU A 574 -1.21 4.85 -33.11
C LEU A 574 -2.32 4.68 -34.15
N THR A 575 -1.99 4.90 -35.43
CA THR A 575 -2.96 4.78 -36.54
C THR A 575 -3.52 3.38 -36.69
N ARG A 576 -2.73 2.35 -36.40
CA ARG A 576 -3.17 0.96 -36.42
C ARG A 576 -4.00 0.63 -35.18
N ALA A 577 -3.57 1.07 -33.99
CA ALA A 577 -4.31 0.90 -32.76
C ALA A 577 -5.72 1.53 -32.84
N LEU A 578 -5.83 2.72 -33.45
CA LEU A 578 -7.12 3.37 -33.69
C LEU A 578 -8.02 2.57 -34.68
N ALA A 579 -7.44 1.90 -35.67
CA ALA A 579 -8.21 1.08 -36.59
C ALA A 579 -8.75 -0.21 -35.97
N ASP A 580 -8.01 -0.76 -35.01
CA ASP A 580 -8.31 -2.03 -34.34
C ASP A 580 -8.98 -1.81 -32.96
N ALA A 581 -9.31 -0.59 -32.57
CA ALA A 581 -9.63 -0.18 -31.19
C ALA A 581 -10.69 -1.05 -30.49
N SER A 582 -11.77 -1.39 -31.18
CA SER A 582 -12.88 -2.18 -30.62
C SER A 582 -12.59 -3.69 -30.49
N GLU A 583 -11.47 -4.16 -31.02
CA GLU A 583 -11.08 -5.58 -30.99
C GLU A 583 -9.86 -5.85 -30.09
N LEU A 584 -9.23 -4.77 -29.58
CA LEU A 584 -8.04 -4.88 -28.73
C LEU A 584 -8.37 -5.58 -27.40
N GLY A 585 -7.58 -6.57 -27.06
CA GLY A 585 -7.72 -7.35 -25.83
C GLY A 585 -8.71 -8.53 -25.94
N ASP A 586 -9.68 -8.47 -26.85
CA ASP A 586 -10.67 -9.52 -27.06
C ASP A 586 -10.24 -10.51 -28.16
N THR A 587 -10.27 -10.07 -29.42
CA THR A 587 -9.92 -10.89 -30.58
C THR A 587 -8.52 -10.62 -31.10
N LEU A 588 -7.97 -9.45 -30.79
CA LEU A 588 -6.61 -9.01 -31.12
C LEU A 588 -5.77 -8.77 -29.84
N PRO A 589 -4.44 -8.97 -29.91
CA PRO A 589 -3.55 -8.54 -28.81
C PRO A 589 -3.76 -7.08 -28.45
N SER A 590 -3.60 -6.76 -27.17
CA SER A 590 -3.56 -5.38 -26.68
C SER A 590 -2.51 -4.55 -27.44
N ALA A 591 -2.71 -3.25 -27.55
CA ALA A 591 -1.81 -2.38 -28.28
C ALA A 591 -0.69 -1.83 -27.39
N ARG A 592 0.57 -2.07 -27.77
CA ARG A 592 1.70 -1.27 -27.29
C ARG A 592 2.08 -0.27 -28.38
N ILE A 593 1.81 1.00 -28.13
CA ILE A 593 1.97 2.06 -29.14
C ILE A 593 3.43 2.48 -29.17
N VAL A 594 4.07 2.28 -30.34
CA VAL A 594 5.47 2.58 -30.59
C VAL A 594 5.61 3.64 -31.69
N GLY A 595 6.73 4.37 -31.67
CA GLY A 595 7.06 5.39 -32.66
C GLY A 595 6.40 6.74 -32.39
N PRO A 596 6.45 7.67 -33.36
CA PRO A 596 5.89 9.00 -33.19
C PRO A 596 4.38 9.00 -32.97
N VAL A 597 3.93 9.70 -31.94
CA VAL A 597 2.52 9.79 -31.54
C VAL A 597 2.01 11.20 -31.71
N ASP A 598 0.93 11.34 -32.46
CA ASP A 598 0.16 12.58 -32.49
C ASP A 598 -0.75 12.66 -31.25
N ALA A 599 -0.30 13.41 -30.26
CA ALA A 599 -0.96 13.55 -28.98
C ALA A 599 -2.41 14.10 -29.10
N THR A 600 -2.75 14.78 -30.21
CA THR A 600 -4.12 15.30 -30.42
C THR A 600 -5.12 14.21 -30.78
N ARG A 601 -4.64 13.03 -31.19
CA ARG A 601 -5.48 11.88 -31.57
C ARG A 601 -5.63 10.84 -30.46
N ILE A 602 -4.92 10.98 -29.35
CA ILE A 602 -4.99 10.01 -28.21
C ILE A 602 -6.43 9.90 -27.69
N HIS A 603 -7.18 11.01 -27.64
CA HIS A 603 -8.57 11.03 -27.19
C HIS A 603 -9.51 10.14 -28.03
N GLN A 604 -9.13 9.78 -29.27
CA GLN A 604 -9.91 8.86 -30.07
C GLN A 604 -9.84 7.42 -29.53
N LEU A 605 -8.69 7.02 -28.93
CA LEU A 605 -8.58 5.73 -28.24
C LEU A 605 -9.44 5.67 -26.96
N GLU A 606 -9.61 6.79 -26.27
CA GLU A 606 -10.44 6.87 -25.06
C GLU A 606 -11.91 6.53 -25.35
N ALA A 607 -12.39 6.82 -26.56
CA ALA A 607 -13.78 6.59 -26.96
C ALA A 607 -14.05 5.17 -27.47
N ASP A 608 -13.07 4.56 -28.13
CA ASP A 608 -13.27 3.38 -28.96
C ASP A 608 -12.54 2.11 -28.45
N ALA A 609 -11.55 2.23 -27.56
CA ALA A 609 -10.78 1.11 -27.01
C ALA A 609 -10.97 0.98 -25.50
N ASP A 610 -10.88 -0.26 -25.00
CA ASP A 610 -10.68 -0.47 -23.57
C ASP A 610 -9.32 0.13 -23.16
N PRO A 611 -9.31 1.15 -22.28
CA PRO A 611 -8.06 1.80 -21.86
C PRO A 611 -7.02 0.84 -21.28
N GLU A 612 -7.44 -0.26 -20.66
CA GLU A 612 -6.55 -1.29 -20.10
C GLU A 612 -5.80 -2.08 -21.18
N CYS A 613 -6.33 -2.10 -22.40
CA CYS A 613 -5.72 -2.78 -23.54
C CYS A 613 -4.76 -1.89 -24.35
N VAL A 614 -4.46 -0.68 -23.87
CA VAL A 614 -3.55 0.26 -24.55
C VAL A 614 -2.43 0.70 -23.62
N ILE A 615 -1.17 0.57 -24.06
CA ILE A 615 0.02 1.07 -23.38
C ILE A 615 0.88 1.86 -24.36
N PHE A 616 1.46 2.95 -23.90
CA PHE A 616 2.44 3.71 -24.66
C PHE A 616 3.87 3.27 -24.31
N ALA A 617 4.68 2.98 -25.33
CA ALA A 617 6.10 2.67 -25.14
C ALA A 617 6.87 3.91 -24.66
N ASP A 618 6.41 5.10 -25.00
CA ASP A 618 6.94 6.36 -24.47
C ASP A 618 6.47 6.59 -23.02
N ARG A 619 7.41 6.82 -22.12
CA ARG A 619 7.15 6.93 -20.67
C ARG A 619 6.28 8.14 -20.32
N GLU A 620 6.48 9.26 -20.99
CA GLU A 620 5.74 10.50 -20.70
C GLU A 620 4.28 10.36 -21.16
N LEU A 621 4.08 9.79 -22.35
CA LEU A 621 2.74 9.48 -22.86
C LEU A 621 2.01 8.44 -22.02
N GLU A 622 2.70 7.38 -21.59
CA GLU A 622 2.11 6.36 -20.71
C GLU A 622 1.73 6.97 -19.36
N THR A 623 2.59 7.78 -18.76
CA THR A 623 2.28 8.47 -17.51
C THR A 623 1.06 9.39 -17.66
N ARG A 624 0.97 10.11 -18.79
CA ARG A 624 -0.18 10.96 -19.10
C ARG A 624 -1.45 10.14 -19.29
N TRP A 625 -1.38 9.03 -20.03
CA TRP A 625 -2.51 8.11 -20.27
C TRP A 625 -3.05 7.56 -18.96
N GLN A 626 -2.18 7.05 -18.11
CA GLN A 626 -2.56 6.55 -16.78
C GLN A 626 -3.28 7.61 -15.93
N ARG A 627 -2.84 8.85 -15.97
CA ARG A 627 -3.44 9.94 -15.20
C ARG A 627 -4.79 10.38 -15.76
N THR A 628 -4.89 10.58 -17.07
CA THR A 628 -6.07 11.22 -17.67
C THR A 628 -7.19 10.23 -17.98
N VAL A 629 -6.88 9.00 -18.31
CA VAL A 629 -7.87 8.02 -18.78
C VAL A 629 -8.19 6.98 -17.74
N LEU A 630 -7.17 6.49 -17.02
CA LEU A 630 -7.35 5.46 -16.00
C LEU A 630 -7.55 6.02 -14.60
N GLY A 631 -7.44 7.33 -14.41
CA GLY A 631 -7.60 7.97 -13.11
C GLY A 631 -6.51 7.61 -12.10
N TYR A 632 -5.42 6.99 -12.54
CA TYR A 632 -4.27 6.69 -11.69
C TYR A 632 -3.50 7.99 -11.41
N GLY A 633 -3.80 8.61 -10.29
CA GLY A 633 -3.00 9.71 -9.77
C GLY A 633 -3.40 11.10 -10.28
N ASP A 634 -4.66 11.45 -10.30
CA ASP A 634 -5.05 12.87 -10.23
C ASP A 634 -4.89 13.40 -8.80
N ALA A 635 -3.62 13.66 -8.47
CA ALA A 635 -3.25 14.67 -7.51
C ALA A 635 -2.47 15.74 -8.29
N GLY A 636 -3.19 16.61 -9.00
CA GLY A 636 -2.62 17.86 -9.47
C GLY A 636 -2.54 18.08 -10.98
N ASN A 637 -3.52 18.74 -11.53
CA ASN A 637 -3.34 19.92 -12.38
C ASN A 637 -3.60 21.17 -11.56
#